data_19171df9bc2c2377937edcdd1ea3dfcb
#
_entry.id   19171df9bc2c2377937edcdd1ea3dfcb
#
_cell.length_a   1.000
_cell.length_b   1.000
_cell.length_c   1.000
_cell.angle_alpha   90.00
_cell.angle_beta   90.00
_cell.angle_gamma   90.00
#
_symmetry.space_group_name_H-M   'P 1'
#
loop_
_entity.id
_entity.type
_entity.pdbx_description
1 polymer ?
#
loop_
_entity_poly.entity_id
_entity_poly.type
_entity_poly.pdbx_seq_one_letter_code
_entity_poly.pdbx_strand_id
1 'polypeptide(L)'
;MPTPTAPSSIPTNVIHWYEHLGIADIALVGGKNASLGEMISKMAEDGIRVPTGFATNAQLYREFLSQNDLDGPIAAHLDALSNGTENLAQTGFSIRQMISKGEFTEIQKQAIEQAYQQLCTRIGCENVSVAVRSSATAEDLPEASFAGQQESYLNITGIDDLLEACRQCFASLYTDRAIIYRQEQGFSHQQVALSVGVQQMIESEAAGVMFSLDTENGFPDVVMINGAWGLGETIVKGSVTPDRFMVYKPLLEHREFRPLIEKQAGSKLQKMIYSSSAQEPTLIVATDESERSSLVLSDDEVLSLSRWAVKIERHYGCPMDMEWAKDRRSKQLYIVQARPETVESLKDTAVLMNYKLKGKSRVLLEGASVGSAIATGAVFKILSPDDIEQFPDGAILVTERTDPDWVPLMRKASGIITDTGGPTSHAAIVSRELKVPAIVGTENATQLLDNGKEITLSCAGGAVGKVYEGILEFETEQVNLDDIPHTQTNIMINAAMPDGIFRWWQLPVSGIGLTRIEFIISSQICVHPMALVHPERISDPVTKDKIARLTNGYEHQTDYFVENLALGVGKIAASQYPKPVIVRMSDFKSNEYRGLLGGEFFEINEENPMLGLRGASRYYHPLYREAFKLECQAIVKAREEMGFDNIIVMIPFCRTTGEADRVLDVMAEAGLKRGVNGLQVYVMCEIPSNVILADQFAKRFDGFSIGSNDLTQLVLGIDRDSAELKPLFDARDDAVKSMIAQVIKVAHQYGCKVGICGQAPSDYPEFAEFLVGCGIDSISLNPDSVAKASQHIARAEKRRD
;
A
#
# COMPACT_ATOMS: atom_id res chain seq x y z
N MET A 1 32.72 23.39 66.58
CA MET A 1 31.78 23.94 65.60
C MET A 1 32.02 23.22 64.25
N PRO A 2 31.11 22.45 63.74
CA PRO A 2 31.27 21.87 62.45
C PRO A 2 30.96 22.92 61.41
N THR A 3 31.78 23.03 60.40
CA THR A 3 31.60 23.84 59.16
C THR A 3 30.36 23.37 58.40
N PRO A 4 29.55 24.30 57.84
CA PRO A 4 28.41 23.92 57.01
C PRO A 4 28.92 23.35 55.69
N THR A 5 28.48 22.16 55.37
CA THR A 5 28.60 21.56 54.03
C THR A 5 27.89 22.44 53.03
N ALA A 6 28.58 22.85 51.96
CA ALA A 6 28.03 23.55 50.85
C ALA A 6 26.89 22.75 50.20
N PRO A 7 25.82 23.39 49.71
CA PRO A 7 24.76 22.69 49.00
C PRO A 7 25.34 22.07 47.70
N SER A 8 25.08 20.79 47.55
CA SER A 8 25.42 20.04 46.36
C SER A 8 24.97 20.78 45.10
N SER A 9 25.87 20.92 44.15
CA SER A 9 25.68 21.48 42.83
C SER A 9 24.35 21.00 42.21
N ILE A 10 23.57 21.94 41.68
CA ILE A 10 22.40 21.76 40.84
C ILE A 10 22.75 20.70 39.80
N PRO A 11 21.99 19.58 39.67
CA PRO A 11 22.26 18.58 38.65
C PRO A 11 22.12 19.23 37.27
N THR A 12 23.12 19.05 36.47
CA THR A 12 23.19 19.40 35.07
C THR A 12 21.92 19.00 34.33
N ASN A 13 21.23 20.00 33.79
CA ASN A 13 20.15 20.02 32.78
C ASN A 13 19.46 18.66 32.46
N VAL A 14 18.44 18.29 33.24
CA VAL A 14 17.68 17.06 33.05
C VAL A 14 16.59 17.24 31.98
N ILE A 15 16.34 18.49 31.52
CA ILE A 15 15.37 18.88 30.51
C ILE A 15 16.10 19.37 29.27
N HIS A 16 15.70 18.87 28.11
CA HIS A 16 16.24 19.23 26.82
C HIS A 16 15.10 19.63 25.85
N TRP A 17 15.17 20.83 25.31
CA TRP A 17 14.22 21.32 24.30
C TRP A 17 14.51 20.65 22.96
N TYR A 18 13.46 20.28 22.21
CA TYR A 18 13.62 19.60 20.94
C TYR A 18 14.49 20.35 19.95
N GLU A 19 14.40 21.68 19.88
CA GLU A 19 15.22 22.51 18.98
C GLU A 19 16.75 22.42 19.23
N HIS A 20 17.17 21.81 20.35
CA HIS A 20 18.57 21.60 20.71
C HIS A 20 19.01 20.14 20.65
N LEU A 21 18.14 19.27 20.18
CA LEU A 21 18.38 17.82 20.06
C LEU A 21 18.59 17.42 18.59
N GLY A 22 19.31 16.32 18.41
CA GLY A 22 19.50 15.69 17.11
C GLY A 22 19.79 14.19 17.25
N ILE A 23 20.05 13.52 16.14
CA ILE A 23 20.30 12.07 16.10
C ILE A 23 21.51 11.64 16.97
N ALA A 24 22.48 12.53 17.17
CA ALA A 24 23.61 12.25 18.07
C ALA A 24 23.21 12.08 19.55
N ASP A 25 22.01 12.52 19.93
CA ASP A 25 21.52 12.53 21.31
C ASP A 25 20.66 11.30 21.67
N ILE A 26 20.59 10.26 20.83
CA ILE A 26 19.78 9.03 21.08
C ILE A 26 20.09 8.41 22.44
N ALA A 27 21.37 8.32 22.83
CA ALA A 27 21.78 7.78 24.12
C ALA A 27 21.29 8.62 25.31
N LEU A 28 21.01 9.92 25.08
CA LEU A 28 20.58 10.88 26.09
C LEU A 28 19.05 10.92 26.24
N VAL A 29 18.32 10.97 25.08
CA VAL A 29 16.87 11.24 25.08
C VAL A 29 16.03 10.18 24.35
N GLY A 30 16.64 9.10 23.89
CA GLY A 30 15.99 8.04 23.11
C GLY A 30 15.71 8.42 21.66
N GLY A 31 15.39 7.42 20.83
CA GLY A 31 15.25 7.58 19.37
C GLY A 31 14.16 8.55 18.94
N LYS A 32 12.95 8.44 19.50
CA LYS A 32 11.81 9.31 19.14
C LYS A 32 12.08 10.80 19.42
N ASN A 33 12.62 11.13 20.60
CA ASN A 33 12.90 12.51 20.97
C ASN A 33 14.07 13.09 20.16
N ALA A 34 15.08 12.30 19.87
CA ALA A 34 16.22 12.69 19.03
C ALA A 34 15.75 12.97 17.59
N SER A 35 14.88 12.11 17.03
CA SER A 35 14.31 12.29 15.68
C SER A 35 13.43 13.56 15.58
N LEU A 36 12.58 13.82 16.57
CA LEU A 36 11.79 15.06 16.63
C LEU A 36 12.69 16.29 16.64
N GLY A 37 13.75 16.27 17.47
CA GLY A 37 14.73 17.35 17.56
C GLY A 37 15.48 17.57 16.24
N GLU A 38 15.93 16.52 15.59
CA GLU A 38 16.59 16.56 14.27
C GLU A 38 15.70 17.24 13.23
N MET A 39 14.43 16.83 13.13
CA MET A 39 13.49 17.41 12.19
C MET A 39 13.24 18.90 12.47
N ILE A 40 13.06 19.31 13.75
CA ILE A 40 12.85 20.71 14.13
C ILE A 40 14.08 21.55 13.78
N SER A 41 15.28 21.07 14.11
CA SER A 41 16.52 21.84 13.96
C SER A 41 17.04 21.90 12.54
N LYS A 42 16.82 20.85 11.71
CA LYS A 42 17.44 20.71 10.39
C LYS A 42 16.47 20.85 9.22
N MET A 43 15.16 20.64 9.43
CA MET A 43 14.21 20.52 8.31
C MET A 43 13.11 21.60 8.34
N ALA A 44 13.14 22.52 9.30
CA ALA A 44 12.19 23.65 9.35
C ALA A 44 12.26 24.54 8.10
N GLU A 45 13.46 24.79 7.56
CA GLU A 45 13.67 25.56 6.32
C GLU A 45 13.08 24.88 5.09
N ASP A 46 12.93 23.55 5.13
CA ASP A 46 12.27 22.74 4.11
C ASP A 46 10.73 22.83 4.16
N GLY A 47 10.20 23.56 5.13
CA GLY A 47 8.77 23.76 5.36
C GLY A 47 8.10 22.61 6.12
N ILE A 48 8.88 21.68 6.69
CA ILE A 48 8.36 20.59 7.52
C ILE A 48 8.04 21.16 8.90
N ARG A 49 6.79 20.98 9.34
CA ARG A 49 6.33 21.46 10.63
C ARG A 49 6.28 20.29 11.61
N VAL A 50 6.90 20.47 12.76
CA VAL A 50 6.89 19.52 13.88
C VAL A 50 6.42 20.28 15.12
N PRO A 51 5.48 19.74 15.93
CA PRO A 51 5.06 20.41 17.17
C PRO A 51 6.23 20.51 18.15
N THR A 52 6.35 21.68 18.79
CA THR A 52 7.41 21.94 19.75
C THR A 52 7.21 21.15 21.05
N GLY A 53 8.27 21.04 21.86
CA GLY A 53 8.24 20.36 23.13
C GLY A 53 9.62 20.23 23.76
N PHE A 54 9.68 19.40 24.79
CA PHE A 54 10.92 19.09 25.50
C PHE A 54 10.98 17.60 25.85
N ALA A 55 12.17 17.11 26.13
CA ALA A 55 12.41 15.76 26.64
C ALA A 55 13.08 15.79 27.99
N THR A 56 12.78 14.84 28.85
CA THR A 56 13.68 14.50 29.97
C THR A 56 14.85 13.69 29.42
N ASN A 57 15.92 13.52 30.19
CA ASN A 57 17.00 12.63 29.80
C ASN A 57 16.91 11.26 30.47
N ALA A 58 17.64 10.29 29.92
CA ALA A 58 17.73 8.92 30.48
C ALA A 58 18.31 8.88 31.90
N GLN A 59 19.08 9.92 32.30
CA GLN A 59 19.64 10.01 33.64
C GLN A 59 18.53 10.28 34.66
N LEU A 60 17.52 11.09 34.33
CA LEU A 60 16.38 11.33 35.24
C LEU A 60 15.67 10.02 35.61
N TYR A 61 15.48 9.13 34.63
CA TYR A 61 14.89 7.81 34.86
C TYR A 61 15.75 6.97 35.86
N ARG A 62 17.05 6.91 35.61
CA ARG A 62 17.95 6.16 36.52
C ARG A 62 17.97 6.74 37.94
N GLU A 63 18.00 8.06 38.04
CA GLU A 63 17.92 8.75 39.33
C GLU A 63 16.58 8.49 40.04
N PHE A 64 15.47 8.48 39.28
CA PHE A 64 14.15 8.16 39.83
C PHE A 64 14.10 6.74 40.41
N LEU A 65 14.68 5.75 39.73
CA LEU A 65 14.74 4.37 40.27
C LEU A 65 15.59 4.29 41.52
N SER A 66 16.77 4.88 41.48
CA SER A 66 17.75 4.80 42.61
C SER A 66 17.26 5.53 43.85
N GLN A 67 16.65 6.70 43.74
CA GLN A 67 16.17 7.49 44.89
C GLN A 67 14.93 6.88 45.58
N ASN A 68 14.19 6.02 44.83
CA ASN A 68 13.05 5.27 45.37
C ASN A 68 13.41 3.83 45.76
N ASP A 69 14.73 3.51 45.84
CA ASP A 69 15.27 2.17 46.16
C ASP A 69 14.67 1.03 45.30
N LEU A 70 14.37 1.30 44.00
CA LEU A 70 13.68 0.36 43.09
C LEU A 70 14.64 -0.57 42.33
N ASP A 71 15.92 -0.25 42.18
CA ASP A 71 16.88 -1.03 41.36
C ASP A 71 16.98 -2.49 41.84
N GLY A 72 17.10 -2.72 43.17
CA GLY A 72 17.19 -4.05 43.76
C GLY A 72 15.93 -4.88 43.63
N PRO A 73 14.75 -4.37 44.02
CA PRO A 73 13.46 -5.05 43.85
C PRO A 73 13.13 -5.39 42.39
N ILE A 74 13.38 -4.49 41.46
CA ILE A 74 13.16 -4.75 40.03
C ILE A 74 14.05 -5.89 39.53
N ALA A 75 15.35 -5.87 39.88
CA ALA A 75 16.27 -6.95 39.54
C ALA A 75 15.80 -8.29 40.11
N ALA A 76 15.34 -8.33 41.36
CA ALA A 76 14.84 -9.54 42.01
C ALA A 76 13.63 -10.16 41.30
N HIS A 77 12.66 -9.34 40.84
CA HIS A 77 11.51 -9.82 40.08
C HIS A 77 11.89 -10.36 38.68
N LEU A 78 12.83 -9.70 38.00
CA LEU A 78 13.32 -10.16 36.69
C LEU A 78 14.14 -11.46 36.82
N ASP A 79 14.94 -11.61 37.91
CA ASP A 79 15.63 -12.86 38.23
C ASP A 79 14.63 -13.99 38.56
N ALA A 80 13.57 -13.69 39.33
CA ALA A 80 12.51 -14.63 39.65
C ALA A 80 11.76 -15.13 38.38
N LEU A 81 11.50 -14.24 37.41
CA LEU A 81 10.95 -14.59 36.09
C LEU A 81 11.91 -15.50 35.33
N SER A 82 13.20 -15.14 35.29
CA SER A 82 14.23 -15.92 34.58
C SER A 82 14.42 -17.32 35.15
N ASN A 83 14.27 -17.46 36.47
CA ASN A 83 14.37 -18.73 37.21
C ASN A 83 13.03 -19.51 37.24
N GLY A 84 11.95 -18.98 36.65
CA GLY A 84 10.63 -19.63 36.62
C GLY A 84 9.88 -19.66 37.95
N THR A 85 10.26 -18.82 38.92
CA THR A 85 9.59 -18.71 40.23
C THR A 85 8.47 -17.68 40.24
N GLU A 86 8.44 -16.77 39.27
CA GLU A 86 7.33 -15.88 38.95
C GLU A 86 6.94 -16.02 37.51
N ASN A 87 5.66 -15.76 37.19
CA ASN A 87 5.23 -15.64 35.82
C ASN A 87 5.33 -14.20 35.31
N LEU A 88 5.31 -14.02 34.00
CA LEU A 88 5.47 -12.73 33.31
C LEU A 88 4.48 -11.68 33.79
N ALA A 89 3.19 -12.00 33.86
CA ALA A 89 2.12 -11.06 34.22
C ALA A 89 2.32 -10.56 35.69
N GLN A 90 2.69 -11.45 36.60
CA GLN A 90 2.98 -11.11 37.97
C GLN A 90 4.23 -10.22 38.10
N THR A 91 5.30 -10.58 37.41
CA THR A 91 6.55 -9.81 37.35
C THR A 91 6.31 -8.39 36.83
N GLY A 92 5.69 -8.28 35.64
CA GLY A 92 5.37 -6.99 35.01
C GLY A 92 4.47 -6.12 35.87
N PHE A 93 3.39 -6.68 36.42
CA PHE A 93 2.48 -5.97 37.32
C PHE A 93 3.18 -5.45 38.59
N SER A 94 3.97 -6.29 39.27
CA SER A 94 4.67 -5.91 40.48
C SER A 94 5.64 -4.74 40.23
N ILE A 95 6.42 -4.81 39.16
CA ILE A 95 7.39 -3.74 38.83
C ILE A 95 6.64 -2.44 38.47
N ARG A 96 5.61 -2.50 37.65
CA ARG A 96 4.81 -1.31 37.27
C ARG A 96 4.20 -0.65 38.51
N GLN A 97 3.66 -1.43 39.45
CA GLN A 97 3.09 -0.91 40.69
C GLN A 97 4.14 -0.20 41.58
N MET A 98 5.37 -0.71 41.62
CA MET A 98 6.46 -0.08 42.39
C MET A 98 6.85 1.27 41.77
N ILE A 99 7.00 1.32 40.45
CA ILE A 99 7.35 2.55 39.70
C ILE A 99 6.24 3.61 39.84
N SER A 100 4.96 3.22 39.68
CA SER A 100 3.83 4.14 39.79
C SER A 100 3.68 4.76 41.19
N LYS A 101 4.16 4.08 42.23
CA LYS A 101 4.17 4.60 43.61
C LYS A 101 5.41 5.43 43.93
N GLY A 102 6.43 5.43 43.10
CA GLY A 102 7.64 6.22 43.27
C GLY A 102 7.35 7.73 43.18
N GLU A 103 8.16 8.51 43.86
CA GLU A 103 8.04 9.96 43.87
C GLU A 103 9.25 10.66 43.23
N PHE A 104 8.99 11.71 42.49
CA PHE A 104 10.04 12.64 42.04
C PHE A 104 10.53 13.49 43.22
N THR A 105 11.81 13.79 43.24
CA THR A 105 12.34 14.80 44.20
C THR A 105 11.77 16.17 43.86
N GLU A 106 11.77 17.07 44.83
CA GLU A 106 11.33 18.47 44.61
C GLU A 106 12.11 19.19 43.51
N ILE A 107 13.38 18.86 43.34
CA ILE A 107 14.24 19.45 42.27
C ILE A 107 13.77 18.92 40.90
N GLN A 108 13.45 17.64 40.76
CA GLN A 108 12.96 17.02 39.53
C GLN A 108 11.56 17.56 39.16
N LYS A 109 10.66 17.65 40.16
CA LYS A 109 9.31 18.24 39.97
C LYS A 109 9.41 19.68 39.46
N GLN A 110 10.24 20.53 40.12
CA GLN A 110 10.45 21.91 39.73
C GLN A 110 11.03 22.03 38.31
N ALA A 111 11.95 21.14 37.92
CA ALA A 111 12.52 21.17 36.57
C ALA A 111 11.47 20.90 35.50
N ILE A 112 10.62 19.87 35.70
CA ILE A 112 9.53 19.52 34.78
C ILE A 112 8.46 20.64 34.74
N GLU A 113 8.07 21.15 35.89
CA GLU A 113 7.12 22.25 36.04
C GLU A 113 7.58 23.50 35.30
N GLN A 114 8.82 23.96 35.54
CA GLN A 114 9.38 25.13 34.86
C GLN A 114 9.42 24.95 33.33
N ALA A 115 9.77 23.76 32.82
CA ALA A 115 9.75 23.45 31.40
C ALA A 115 8.31 23.51 30.83
N TYR A 116 7.33 22.96 31.54
CA TYR A 116 5.93 23.00 31.11
C TYR A 116 5.38 24.44 31.12
N GLN A 117 5.65 25.22 32.15
CA GLN A 117 5.27 26.65 32.21
C GLN A 117 5.92 27.47 31.09
N GLN A 118 7.18 27.18 30.77
CA GLN A 118 7.88 27.82 29.64
C GLN A 118 7.24 27.41 28.31
N LEU A 119 6.84 26.12 28.14
CA LEU A 119 6.09 25.67 26.96
C LEU A 119 4.74 26.40 26.83
N CYS A 120 3.99 26.52 27.93
CA CYS A 120 2.75 27.29 27.99
C CYS A 120 2.95 28.74 27.55
N THR A 121 4.02 29.38 28.04
CA THR A 121 4.37 30.77 27.69
C THR A 121 4.70 30.91 26.21
N ARG A 122 5.50 29.99 25.64
CA ARG A 122 5.86 29.98 24.20
C ARG A 122 4.64 29.85 23.28
N ILE A 123 3.66 29.06 23.70
CA ILE A 123 2.44 28.81 22.92
C ILE A 123 1.36 29.86 23.15
N GLY A 124 1.45 30.59 24.29
CA GLY A 124 0.48 31.64 24.67
C GLY A 124 -0.81 31.07 25.28
N CYS A 125 -0.74 29.93 25.98
CA CYS A 125 -1.84 29.25 26.64
C CYS A 125 -1.47 28.88 28.09
N GLU A 126 -2.35 29.07 29.06
CA GLU A 126 -2.05 28.78 30.48
C GLU A 126 -1.82 27.30 30.78
N ASN A 127 -2.58 26.43 30.12
CA ASN A 127 -2.49 24.97 30.26
C ASN A 127 -2.52 24.32 28.88
N VAL A 128 -1.33 24.19 28.27
CA VAL A 128 -1.17 23.55 26.97
C VAL A 128 -1.44 22.05 27.08
N SER A 129 -2.29 21.53 26.21
CA SER A 129 -2.43 20.08 26.07
C SER A 129 -1.17 19.48 25.45
N VAL A 130 -0.65 18.42 26.04
CA VAL A 130 0.57 17.75 25.59
C VAL A 130 0.36 16.24 25.41
N ALA A 131 1.12 15.67 24.46
CA ALA A 131 1.36 14.23 24.38
C ALA A 131 2.61 13.90 25.23
N VAL A 132 2.48 12.95 26.13
CA VAL A 132 3.59 12.45 26.95
C VAL A 132 3.94 11.06 26.45
N ARG A 133 5.14 10.93 25.89
CA ARG A 133 5.56 9.73 25.17
C ARG A 133 6.86 9.17 25.74
N SER A 134 6.93 7.85 25.87
CA SER A 134 8.17 7.16 26.19
C SER A 134 9.10 7.12 24.97
N SER A 135 10.41 7.26 25.23
CA SER A 135 11.46 7.16 24.23
C SER A 135 12.64 6.40 24.83
N ALA A 136 12.81 5.14 24.48
CA ALA A 136 13.87 4.31 25.03
C ALA A 136 15.21 4.54 24.32
N THR A 137 16.32 4.39 25.06
CA THR A 137 17.67 4.55 24.50
C THR A 137 18.09 3.41 23.57
N ALA A 138 17.35 2.30 23.57
CA ALA A 138 17.54 1.17 22.67
C ALA A 138 16.41 1.08 21.61
N GLU A 139 15.54 2.09 21.53
CA GLU A 139 14.43 2.15 20.56
C GLU A 139 14.92 2.75 19.24
N ASP A 140 14.30 2.29 18.13
CA ASP A 140 14.58 2.76 16.76
C ASP A 140 16.04 2.53 16.32
N LEU A 141 16.66 1.43 16.79
CA LEU A 141 17.92 0.96 16.22
C LEU A 141 17.67 0.30 14.85
N PRO A 142 18.62 0.36 13.90
CA PRO A 142 18.45 -0.21 12.56
C PRO A 142 18.09 -1.71 12.52
N GLU A 143 18.41 -2.44 13.58
CA GLU A 143 18.21 -3.90 13.67
C GLU A 143 17.07 -4.31 14.62
N ALA A 144 16.45 -3.35 15.35
CA ALA A 144 15.43 -3.65 16.35
C ALA A 144 14.40 -2.52 16.48
N SER A 145 13.15 -2.83 16.13
CA SER A 145 12.02 -1.89 16.27
C SER A 145 11.21 -2.22 17.53
N PHE A 146 11.10 -1.27 18.45
CA PHE A 146 10.20 -1.34 19.62
C PHE A 146 8.77 -0.90 19.28
N ALA A 147 8.34 -1.02 18.05
CA ALA A 147 7.03 -0.57 17.57
C ALA A 147 5.90 -1.11 18.45
N GLY A 148 5.07 -0.21 18.99
CA GLY A 148 3.90 -0.59 19.80
C GLY A 148 4.18 -1.17 21.18
N GLN A 149 5.46 -1.22 21.63
CA GLN A 149 5.81 -1.81 22.91
C GLN A 149 5.62 -0.87 24.11
N GLN A 150 5.50 0.43 23.86
CA GLN A 150 5.46 1.46 24.90
C GLN A 150 4.20 2.31 24.79
N GLU A 151 3.86 2.99 25.92
CA GLU A 151 2.63 3.76 26.06
C GLU A 151 2.81 5.22 25.64
N SER A 152 1.73 5.84 25.18
CA SER A 152 1.62 7.28 24.92
C SER A 152 0.37 7.81 25.64
N TYR A 153 0.52 8.92 26.35
CA TYR A 153 -0.57 9.57 27.07
C TYR A 153 -0.92 10.87 26.37
N LEU A 154 -2.14 10.95 25.87
CA LEU A 154 -2.60 12.05 25.03
C LEU A 154 -3.50 13.01 25.82
N ASN A 155 -3.52 14.28 25.41
CA ASN A 155 -4.35 15.34 25.98
C ASN A 155 -4.12 15.57 27.49
N ILE A 156 -2.86 15.48 27.92
CA ILE A 156 -2.46 15.76 29.29
C ILE A 156 -2.39 17.27 29.51
N THR A 157 -3.00 17.78 30.57
CA THR A 157 -3.04 19.20 30.92
C THR A 157 -2.78 19.41 32.40
N GLY A 158 -1.94 20.40 32.70
CA GLY A 158 -1.54 20.71 34.10
C GLY A 158 -0.37 19.88 34.60
N ILE A 159 0.25 20.34 35.68
CA ILE A 159 1.52 19.76 36.16
C ILE A 159 1.33 18.43 36.86
N ASP A 160 0.27 18.26 37.64
CA ASP A 160 0.02 17.04 38.40
C ASP A 160 -0.20 15.85 37.47
N ASP A 161 -1.04 16.04 36.44
CA ASP A 161 -1.30 15.01 35.41
C ASP A 161 -0.06 14.75 34.56
N LEU A 162 0.77 15.78 34.28
CA LEU A 162 2.04 15.62 33.57
C LEU A 162 3.03 14.76 34.36
N LEU A 163 3.18 15.02 35.65
CA LEU A 163 4.06 14.23 36.50
C LEU A 163 3.58 12.77 36.64
N GLU A 164 2.26 12.56 36.70
CA GLU A 164 1.70 11.21 36.70
C GLU A 164 1.96 10.50 35.36
N ALA A 165 1.71 11.16 34.24
CA ALA A 165 2.00 10.61 32.92
C ALA A 165 3.50 10.27 32.74
N CYS A 166 4.42 11.06 33.29
CA CYS A 166 5.86 10.75 33.31
C CYS A 166 6.15 9.45 34.09
N ARG A 167 5.54 9.24 35.26
CA ARG A 167 5.67 7.98 36.03
C ARG A 167 5.12 6.79 35.24
N GLN A 168 3.97 6.95 34.63
CA GLN A 168 3.37 5.90 33.80
C GLN A 168 4.22 5.57 32.57
N CYS A 169 4.84 6.56 31.93
CA CYS A 169 5.84 6.31 30.89
C CYS A 169 7.00 5.46 31.43
N PHE A 170 7.55 5.75 32.63
CA PHE A 170 8.60 4.93 33.22
C PHE A 170 8.12 3.51 33.50
N ALA A 171 6.90 3.34 34.01
CA ALA A 171 6.32 2.02 34.27
C ALA A 171 6.10 1.22 32.96
N SER A 172 5.81 1.88 31.84
CA SER A 172 5.55 1.21 30.55
C SER A 172 6.75 0.41 30.01
N LEU A 173 7.97 0.69 30.47
CA LEU A 173 9.15 -0.12 30.15
C LEU A 173 9.04 -1.57 30.67
N TYR A 174 8.16 -1.83 31.64
CA TYR A 174 7.93 -3.15 32.25
C TYR A 174 6.51 -3.67 31.97
N THR A 175 5.92 -3.30 30.83
CA THR A 175 4.78 -4.06 30.31
C THR A 175 5.24 -5.46 29.93
N ASP A 176 4.35 -6.42 29.98
CA ASP A 176 4.65 -7.83 29.70
C ASP A 176 5.31 -7.98 28.31
N ARG A 177 4.76 -7.27 27.32
CA ARG A 177 5.29 -7.21 25.96
C ARG A 177 6.72 -6.62 25.88
N ALA A 178 6.97 -5.54 26.63
CA ALA A 178 8.29 -4.89 26.63
C ALA A 178 9.37 -5.76 27.32
N ILE A 179 8.98 -6.56 28.32
CA ILE A 179 9.86 -7.52 28.97
C ILE A 179 10.22 -8.66 28.00
N ILE A 180 9.23 -9.29 27.37
CA ILE A 180 9.44 -10.37 26.40
C ILE A 180 10.32 -9.89 25.25
N TYR A 181 9.99 -8.74 24.65
CA TYR A 181 10.75 -8.21 23.54
C TYR A 181 12.24 -8.05 23.85
N ARG A 182 12.57 -7.46 25.03
CA ARG A 182 13.97 -7.32 25.42
C ARG A 182 14.66 -8.67 25.64
N GLN A 183 13.97 -9.65 26.20
CA GLN A 183 14.51 -11.02 26.35
C GLN A 183 14.82 -11.67 25.01
N GLU A 184 13.89 -11.55 24.04
CA GLU A 184 14.05 -12.14 22.72
C GLU A 184 15.17 -11.48 21.90
N GLN A 185 15.31 -10.16 22.01
CA GLN A 185 16.39 -9.41 21.34
C GLN A 185 17.74 -9.47 22.08
N GLY A 186 17.79 -10.13 23.25
CA GLY A 186 19.02 -10.25 24.04
C GLY A 186 19.44 -8.95 24.71
N PHE A 187 18.56 -7.96 24.87
CA PHE A 187 18.86 -6.71 25.57
C PHE A 187 18.83 -6.93 27.08
N SER A 188 19.86 -6.45 27.77
CA SER A 188 19.86 -6.40 29.22
C SER A 188 18.82 -5.40 29.75
N HIS A 189 17.92 -5.85 30.60
CA HIS A 189 16.88 -5.00 31.19
C HIS A 189 17.44 -3.77 31.94
N GLN A 190 18.64 -3.87 32.50
CA GLN A 190 19.30 -2.79 33.26
C GLN A 190 19.98 -1.75 32.34
N GLN A 191 20.34 -2.12 31.11
CA GLN A 191 21.03 -1.22 30.17
C GLN A 191 20.07 -0.29 29.45
N VAL A 192 18.83 -0.73 29.25
CA VAL A 192 17.80 0.09 28.58
C VAL A 192 17.29 1.13 29.58
N ALA A 193 17.42 2.40 29.22
CA ALA A 193 16.87 3.52 29.96
C ALA A 193 15.80 4.23 29.13
N LEU A 194 14.97 5.03 29.79
CA LEU A 194 13.86 5.72 29.19
C LEU A 194 13.96 7.23 29.38
N SER A 195 13.66 7.95 28.35
CA SER A 195 13.39 9.38 28.34
C SER A 195 11.89 9.61 28.13
N VAL A 196 11.36 10.69 28.64
CA VAL A 196 9.97 11.09 28.41
C VAL A 196 9.95 12.34 27.54
N GLY A 197 9.29 12.23 26.37
CA GLY A 197 9.02 13.38 25.52
C GLY A 197 7.70 14.03 25.89
N VAL A 198 7.70 15.35 26.03
CA VAL A 198 6.52 16.18 26.29
C VAL A 198 6.34 17.09 25.08
N GLN A 199 5.42 16.72 24.21
CA GLN A 199 5.17 17.37 22.91
C GLN A 199 3.83 18.09 22.92
N GLN A 200 3.78 19.30 22.37
CA GLN A 200 2.53 20.02 22.17
C GLN A 200 1.56 19.16 21.34
N MET A 201 0.33 19.00 21.83
CA MET A 201 -0.74 18.36 21.07
C MET A 201 -1.22 19.27 19.95
N ILE A 202 -1.49 18.65 18.79
CA ILE A 202 -2.20 19.29 17.68
C ILE A 202 -3.69 19.02 17.86
N GLU A 203 -4.54 20.05 17.74
CA GLU A 203 -6.00 19.88 17.76
C GLU A 203 -6.43 19.20 16.44
N SER A 204 -6.24 17.88 16.40
CA SER A 204 -6.32 17.10 15.18
C SER A 204 -7.73 17.05 14.60
N GLU A 205 -7.91 17.53 13.37
CA GLU A 205 -9.08 17.30 12.54
C GLU A 205 -9.00 15.91 11.89
N ALA A 206 -7.81 15.59 11.37
CA ALA A 206 -7.45 14.32 10.78
C ALA A 206 -5.99 14.01 11.12
N ALA A 207 -5.68 12.74 11.21
CA ALA A 207 -4.33 12.28 11.44
C ALA A 207 -4.10 10.95 10.74
N GLY A 208 -2.84 10.53 10.66
CA GLY A 208 -2.52 9.27 10.03
C GLY A 208 -1.06 8.90 10.07
N VAL A 209 -0.75 7.88 9.29
CA VAL A 209 0.61 7.37 9.11
C VAL A 209 0.98 7.45 7.64
N MET A 210 2.26 7.61 7.35
CA MET A 210 2.79 7.55 5.99
C MET A 210 4.14 6.84 5.98
N PHE A 211 4.38 6.13 4.87
CA PHE A 211 5.60 5.38 4.63
C PHE A 211 6.24 5.86 3.34
N SER A 212 7.55 5.93 3.33
CA SER A 212 8.29 6.30 2.12
C SER A 212 8.67 5.10 1.23
N LEU A 213 7.93 4.00 1.33
CA LEU A 213 7.95 2.84 0.44
C LEU A 213 6.59 2.14 0.47
N ASP A 214 6.37 1.17 -0.44
CA ASP A 214 5.23 0.25 -0.33
C ASP A 214 5.52 -0.81 0.74
N THR A 215 4.76 -0.78 1.82
CA THR A 215 4.91 -1.71 2.95
C THR A 215 4.47 -3.15 2.65
N GLU A 216 3.89 -3.41 1.47
CA GLU A 216 3.50 -4.78 1.05
C GLU A 216 4.59 -5.46 0.23
N ASN A 217 5.26 -4.71 -0.65
CA ASN A 217 6.15 -5.26 -1.66
C ASN A 217 7.55 -4.66 -1.62
N GLY A 218 7.83 -3.71 -0.71
CA GLY A 218 9.11 -3.02 -0.63
C GLY A 218 9.40 -2.11 -1.82
N PHE A 219 8.40 -1.77 -2.66
CA PHE A 219 8.63 -0.88 -3.80
C PHE A 219 9.07 0.51 -3.33
N PRO A 220 10.29 0.96 -3.67
CA PRO A 220 10.88 2.13 -3.05
C PRO A 220 10.36 3.47 -3.58
N ASP A 221 9.79 3.50 -4.80
CA ASP A 221 9.49 4.74 -5.52
C ASP A 221 8.10 5.31 -5.22
N VAL A 222 7.51 4.98 -4.08
CA VAL A 222 6.20 5.51 -3.67
C VAL A 222 6.22 6.05 -2.24
N VAL A 223 5.30 6.98 -1.99
CA VAL A 223 4.87 7.36 -0.64
C VAL A 223 3.46 6.86 -0.44
N MET A 224 3.26 6.04 0.60
CA MET A 224 1.94 5.59 1.05
C MET A 224 1.46 6.47 2.19
N ILE A 225 0.21 6.95 2.13
CA ILE A 225 -0.39 7.78 3.18
C ILE A 225 -1.72 7.16 3.57
N ASN A 226 -1.93 6.95 4.87
CA ASN A 226 -3.21 6.56 5.44
C ASN A 226 -3.70 7.66 6.36
N GLY A 227 -5.02 7.89 6.38
CA GLY A 227 -5.61 8.94 7.20
C GLY A 227 -7.03 8.64 7.67
N ALA A 228 -7.37 9.11 8.87
CA ALA A 228 -8.72 9.06 9.42
C ALA A 228 -9.04 10.36 10.17
N TRP A 229 -10.33 10.57 10.44
CA TRP A 229 -10.77 11.72 11.23
C TRP A 229 -10.33 11.62 12.69
N GLY A 230 -10.02 12.77 13.29
CA GLY A 230 -9.64 12.90 14.69
C GLY A 230 -8.17 12.54 14.95
N LEU A 231 -7.90 11.92 16.11
CA LEU A 231 -6.57 11.55 16.57
C LEU A 231 -6.08 10.26 15.88
N GLY A 232 -4.77 10.18 15.59
CA GLY A 232 -4.15 9.07 14.86
C GLY A 232 -4.13 7.73 15.59
N GLU A 233 -4.41 7.71 16.88
CA GLU A 233 -4.39 6.48 17.69
C GLU A 233 -5.35 5.39 17.17
N THR A 234 -6.48 5.78 16.57
CA THR A 234 -7.43 4.83 15.95
C THR A 234 -6.84 4.09 14.75
N ILE A 235 -5.92 4.72 14.01
CA ILE A 235 -5.22 4.08 12.89
C ILE A 235 -4.14 3.14 13.42
N VAL A 236 -3.31 3.61 14.36
CA VAL A 236 -2.23 2.82 14.96
C VAL A 236 -2.78 1.57 15.64
N LYS A 237 -3.90 1.69 16.38
CA LYS A 237 -4.60 0.55 17.01
C LYS A 237 -5.42 -0.30 16.03
N GLY A 238 -5.52 0.07 14.75
CA GLY A 238 -6.28 -0.67 13.74
C GLY A 238 -7.80 -0.70 13.99
N SER A 239 -8.33 0.24 14.77
CA SER A 239 -9.76 0.30 15.10
C SER A 239 -10.61 1.00 14.04
N VAL A 240 -10.01 1.50 12.98
CA VAL A 240 -10.65 2.18 11.86
C VAL A 240 -10.03 1.73 10.54
N THR A 241 -10.85 1.66 9.48
CA THR A 241 -10.37 1.50 8.11
C THR A 241 -10.13 2.88 7.50
N PRO A 242 -8.86 3.31 7.32
CA PRO A 242 -8.52 4.66 6.91
C PRO A 242 -8.67 4.89 5.40
N ASP A 243 -8.67 6.15 4.99
CA ASP A 243 -8.40 6.53 3.60
C ASP A 243 -6.97 6.16 3.22
N ARG A 244 -6.77 5.80 1.95
CA ARG A 244 -5.46 5.43 1.39
C ARG A 244 -5.12 6.30 0.20
N PHE A 245 -3.88 6.76 0.18
CA PHE A 245 -3.30 7.52 -0.93
C PHE A 245 -1.92 6.96 -1.24
N MET A 246 -1.55 6.97 -2.52
CA MET A 246 -0.21 6.59 -2.95
C MET A 246 0.29 7.58 -4.02
N VAL A 247 1.52 8.05 -3.84
CA VAL A 247 2.14 9.05 -4.72
C VAL A 247 3.48 8.52 -5.24
N TYR A 248 3.72 8.65 -6.53
CA TYR A 248 4.96 8.22 -7.17
C TYR A 248 6.07 9.26 -6.99
N LYS A 249 7.15 8.89 -6.29
CA LYS A 249 8.21 9.81 -5.85
C LYS A 249 8.99 10.48 -6.98
N PRO A 250 9.50 9.75 -8.01
CA PRO A 250 10.40 10.35 -8.99
C PRO A 250 9.80 11.55 -9.74
N LEU A 251 8.48 11.58 -9.91
CA LEU A 251 7.79 12.68 -10.59
C LEU A 251 7.41 13.84 -9.66
N LEU A 252 7.57 13.72 -8.32
CA LEU A 252 7.27 14.78 -7.35
C LEU A 252 8.21 16.00 -7.45
N GLU A 253 9.40 15.84 -8.01
CA GLU A 253 10.34 16.94 -8.20
C GLU A 253 9.85 17.93 -9.27
N HIS A 254 9.07 17.45 -10.21
CA HIS A 254 8.41 18.23 -11.25
C HIS A 254 7.10 18.81 -10.71
N ARG A 255 7.09 20.09 -10.38
CA ARG A 255 5.95 20.77 -9.73
C ARG A 255 4.71 20.84 -10.61
N GLU A 256 4.87 20.72 -11.90
CA GLU A 256 3.81 20.66 -12.90
C GLU A 256 3.01 19.34 -12.84
N PHE A 257 3.60 18.27 -12.32
CA PHE A 257 2.95 16.96 -12.23
C PHE A 257 2.29 16.71 -10.89
N ARG A 258 1.22 15.93 -10.94
CA ARG A 258 0.47 15.45 -9.77
C ARG A 258 0.46 13.91 -9.78
N PRO A 259 1.58 13.25 -9.43
CA PRO A 259 1.75 11.80 -9.60
C PRO A 259 1.05 10.99 -8.50
N LEU A 260 -0.22 11.30 -8.22
CA LEU A 260 -1.10 10.55 -7.33
C LEU A 260 -1.62 9.33 -8.09
N ILE A 261 -1.31 8.11 -7.61
CA ILE A 261 -1.60 6.85 -8.29
C ILE A 261 -2.59 5.96 -7.53
N GLU A 262 -2.97 6.34 -6.32
CA GLU A 262 -4.06 5.69 -5.56
C GLU A 262 -4.76 6.73 -4.69
N LYS A 263 -6.09 6.64 -4.63
CA LYS A 263 -6.96 7.48 -3.82
C LYS A 263 -8.21 6.68 -3.49
N GLN A 264 -8.27 6.17 -2.28
CA GLN A 264 -9.34 5.29 -1.85
C GLN A 264 -9.91 5.75 -0.52
N ALA A 265 -11.23 5.93 -0.45
CA ALA A 265 -11.91 6.24 0.79
C ALA A 265 -12.07 4.98 1.66
N GLY A 266 -11.70 5.09 2.93
CA GLY A 266 -11.98 4.10 3.95
C GLY A 266 -13.36 4.28 4.56
N SER A 267 -13.87 3.26 5.26
CA SER A 267 -15.19 3.34 5.92
C SER A 267 -15.21 4.32 7.09
N LYS A 268 -14.10 4.53 7.78
CA LYS A 268 -13.91 5.50 8.88
C LYS A 268 -15.09 5.58 9.85
N LEU A 269 -15.63 4.44 10.31
CA LEU A 269 -16.88 4.35 11.09
C LEU A 269 -16.83 5.10 12.42
N GLN A 270 -15.65 5.36 12.96
CA GLN A 270 -15.44 6.05 14.22
C GLN A 270 -14.21 6.95 14.17
N LYS A 271 -14.14 7.89 15.08
CA LYS A 271 -13.02 8.80 15.29
C LYS A 271 -12.77 9.01 16.77
N MET A 272 -11.52 9.26 17.14
CA MET A 272 -11.14 9.66 18.49
C MET A 272 -11.02 11.18 18.56
N ILE A 273 -11.67 11.79 19.55
CA ILE A 273 -11.66 13.24 19.76
C ILE A 273 -11.20 13.56 21.19
N TYR A 274 -10.83 14.79 21.42
CA TYR A 274 -10.55 15.30 22.76
C TYR A 274 -11.80 15.30 23.63
N SER A 275 -11.64 14.91 24.89
CA SER A 275 -12.66 15.05 25.95
C SER A 275 -12.27 16.17 26.90
N SER A 276 -13.28 16.80 27.51
CA SER A 276 -13.08 17.76 28.61
C SER A 276 -12.98 17.08 29.97
N SER A 277 -13.14 15.76 30.05
CA SER A 277 -13.03 14.98 31.28
C SER A 277 -11.56 14.67 31.57
N ALA A 278 -11.08 15.00 32.76
CA ALA A 278 -9.72 14.63 33.20
C ALA A 278 -9.58 13.12 33.42
N GLN A 279 -10.67 12.40 33.65
CA GLN A 279 -10.66 10.93 33.84
C GLN A 279 -10.60 10.17 32.52
N GLU A 280 -11.20 10.74 31.46
CA GLU A 280 -11.16 10.20 30.10
C GLU A 280 -10.75 11.32 29.15
N PRO A 281 -9.45 11.57 28.94
CA PRO A 281 -8.96 12.71 28.14
C PRO A 281 -9.24 12.60 26.65
N THR A 282 -9.62 11.42 26.16
CA THR A 282 -10.03 11.16 24.78
C THR A 282 -11.31 10.36 24.76
N LEU A 283 -12.12 10.52 23.69
CA LEU A 283 -13.42 9.85 23.53
C LEU A 283 -13.54 9.31 22.10
N ILE A 284 -13.97 8.07 21.96
CA ILE A 284 -14.33 7.49 20.66
C ILE A 284 -15.79 7.80 20.35
N VAL A 285 -16.05 8.40 19.18
CA VAL A 285 -17.39 8.73 18.69
C VAL A 285 -17.58 8.20 17.26
N ALA A 286 -18.83 7.88 16.91
CA ALA A 286 -19.15 7.52 15.53
C ALA A 286 -18.99 8.72 14.59
N THR A 287 -18.55 8.48 13.35
CA THR A 287 -18.53 9.47 12.28
C THR A 287 -19.91 9.60 11.65
N ASP A 288 -20.23 10.76 11.12
CA ASP A 288 -21.43 10.95 10.30
C ASP A 288 -21.24 10.46 8.85
N GLU A 289 -22.33 10.47 8.07
CA GLU A 289 -22.31 9.97 6.70
C GLU A 289 -21.44 10.85 5.77
N SER A 290 -21.38 12.15 6.00
CA SER A 290 -20.55 13.06 5.22
C SER A 290 -19.07 12.85 5.50
N GLU A 291 -18.69 12.58 6.73
CA GLU A 291 -17.31 12.25 7.12
C GLU A 291 -16.87 10.89 6.52
N ARG A 292 -17.77 9.91 6.47
CA ARG A 292 -17.47 8.59 5.88
C ARG A 292 -17.24 8.64 4.38
N SER A 293 -18.03 9.45 3.68
CA SER A 293 -17.98 9.58 2.22
C SER A 293 -16.90 10.54 1.72
N SER A 294 -16.38 11.43 2.56
CA SER A 294 -15.33 12.40 2.18
C SER A 294 -13.94 11.90 2.54
N LEU A 295 -12.95 12.29 1.75
CA LEU A 295 -11.55 12.05 2.03
C LEU A 295 -11.03 13.03 3.08
N VAL A 296 -10.14 12.56 3.96
CA VAL A 296 -9.58 13.38 5.05
C VAL A 296 -8.53 14.39 4.57
N LEU A 297 -7.94 14.17 3.41
CA LEU A 297 -6.94 15.03 2.77
C LEU A 297 -7.38 15.41 1.35
N SER A 298 -7.06 16.64 0.97
CA SER A 298 -7.07 17.08 -0.44
C SER A 298 -5.82 16.58 -1.17
N ASP A 299 -5.87 16.55 -2.51
CA ASP A 299 -4.72 16.14 -3.33
C ASP A 299 -3.48 17.02 -3.07
N ASP A 300 -3.64 18.33 -2.83
CA ASP A 300 -2.52 19.23 -2.52
C ASP A 300 -1.89 18.93 -1.15
N GLU A 301 -2.69 18.52 -0.16
CA GLU A 301 -2.21 18.08 1.15
C GLU A 301 -1.46 16.76 1.04
N VAL A 302 -1.99 15.81 0.25
CA VAL A 302 -1.32 14.52 -0.05
C VAL A 302 0.04 14.77 -0.71
N LEU A 303 0.10 15.61 -1.74
CA LEU A 303 1.36 15.94 -2.41
C LEU A 303 2.34 16.66 -1.49
N SER A 304 1.85 17.51 -0.58
CA SER A 304 2.68 18.22 0.40
C SER A 304 3.31 17.24 1.40
N LEU A 305 2.52 16.33 1.98
CA LEU A 305 3.02 15.28 2.85
C LEU A 305 4.02 14.37 2.13
N SER A 306 3.73 14.01 0.88
CA SER A 306 4.64 13.18 0.06
C SER A 306 5.99 13.86 -0.19
N ARG A 307 6.01 15.17 -0.46
CA ARG A 307 7.26 15.94 -0.58
C ARG A 307 8.04 15.98 0.74
N TRP A 308 7.34 16.08 1.87
CA TRP A 308 7.98 15.99 3.18
C TRP A 308 8.57 14.61 3.43
N ALA A 309 7.82 13.54 3.12
CA ALA A 309 8.31 12.17 3.25
C ALA A 309 9.61 11.93 2.47
N VAL A 310 9.67 12.38 1.20
CA VAL A 310 10.89 12.27 0.37
C VAL A 310 12.06 13.05 0.96
N LYS A 311 11.82 14.24 1.50
CA LYS A 311 12.87 15.05 2.15
C LYS A 311 13.39 14.39 3.43
N ILE A 312 12.48 13.86 4.26
CA ILE A 312 12.82 13.13 5.49
C ILE A 312 13.64 11.89 5.14
N GLU A 313 13.16 11.05 4.19
CA GLU A 313 13.88 9.88 3.72
C GLU A 313 15.31 10.21 3.23
N ARG A 314 15.47 11.26 2.43
CA ARG A 314 16.79 11.70 1.95
C ARG A 314 17.70 12.15 3.07
N HIS A 315 17.15 12.83 4.08
CA HIS A 315 17.92 13.29 5.24
C HIS A 315 18.45 12.13 6.07
N TYR A 316 17.58 11.14 6.34
CA TYR A 316 17.96 9.96 7.13
C TYR A 316 18.69 8.88 6.32
N GLY A 317 18.61 8.93 4.99
CA GLY A 317 19.27 7.97 4.09
C GLY A 317 18.65 6.56 4.07
N CYS A 318 17.43 6.41 4.57
CA CYS A 318 16.69 5.15 4.61
C CYS A 318 15.18 5.39 4.51
N PRO A 319 14.39 4.37 4.10
CA PRO A 319 12.93 4.46 4.14
C PRO A 319 12.41 4.76 5.55
N MET A 320 11.34 5.55 5.62
CA MET A 320 10.83 6.10 6.88
C MET A 320 9.36 5.77 7.09
N ASP A 321 9.01 5.51 8.35
CA ASP A 321 7.67 5.44 8.91
C ASP A 321 7.40 6.75 9.67
N MET A 322 6.33 7.46 9.31
CA MET A 322 6.04 8.80 9.82
C MET A 322 4.57 8.90 10.24
N GLU A 323 4.34 9.57 11.37
CA GLU A 323 3.00 9.97 11.81
C GLU A 323 2.76 11.44 11.47
N TRP A 324 1.57 11.77 10.98
CA TRP A 324 1.16 13.12 10.63
C TRP A 324 -0.16 13.51 11.27
N ALA A 325 -0.39 14.82 11.45
CA ALA A 325 -1.66 15.37 11.90
C ALA A 325 -1.98 16.67 11.15
N LYS A 326 -3.28 16.92 10.94
CA LYS A 326 -3.84 18.16 10.38
C LYS A 326 -4.55 18.92 11.48
N ASP A 327 -4.09 20.12 11.75
CA ASP A 327 -4.68 20.97 12.77
C ASP A 327 -6.06 21.50 12.35
N ARG A 328 -7.04 21.35 13.23
CA ARG A 328 -8.43 21.69 12.98
C ARG A 328 -8.64 23.20 12.71
N ARG A 329 -7.89 24.05 13.43
CA ARG A 329 -8.08 25.51 13.37
C ARG A 329 -7.29 26.13 12.23
N SER A 330 -6.00 25.84 12.16
CA SER A 330 -5.10 26.42 11.15
C SER A 330 -5.13 25.69 9.82
N LYS A 331 -5.68 24.48 9.78
CA LYS A 331 -5.62 23.54 8.62
C LYS A 331 -4.20 23.18 8.20
N GLN A 332 -3.21 23.44 9.04
CA GLN A 332 -1.82 23.12 8.75
C GLN A 332 -1.52 21.66 9.06
N LEU A 333 -0.62 21.10 8.25
CA LEU A 333 -0.08 19.74 8.43
C LEU A 333 1.15 19.79 9.34
N TYR A 334 1.33 18.72 10.12
CA TYR A 334 2.45 18.51 11.02
C TYR A 334 2.95 17.08 10.93
N ILE A 335 4.25 16.87 11.06
CA ILE A 335 4.85 15.56 11.36
C ILE A 335 4.95 15.45 12.89
N VAL A 336 4.37 14.42 13.47
CA VAL A 336 4.33 14.23 14.92
C VAL A 336 5.28 13.15 15.41
N GLN A 337 5.76 12.29 14.50
CA GLN A 337 6.82 11.30 14.74
C GLN A 337 7.43 10.87 13.41
N ALA A 338 8.71 10.49 13.40
CA ALA A 338 9.38 9.80 12.30
C ALA A 338 10.40 8.80 12.83
N ARG A 339 10.48 7.63 12.17
CA ARG A 339 11.46 6.58 12.49
C ARG A 339 11.81 5.79 11.23
N PRO A 340 12.98 5.10 11.18
CA PRO A 340 13.32 4.19 10.10
C PRO A 340 12.26 3.09 9.93
N GLU A 341 11.94 2.76 8.69
CA GLU A 341 11.19 1.55 8.36
C GLU A 341 12.14 0.35 8.37
N THR A 342 11.81 -0.72 9.13
CA THR A 342 12.74 -1.82 9.42
C THR A 342 12.22 -3.19 8.96
N VAL A 343 11.05 -3.29 8.35
CA VAL A 343 10.44 -4.56 7.93
C VAL A 343 10.74 -4.87 6.47
N GLU A 344 10.29 -4.00 5.57
CA GLU A 344 10.44 -4.22 4.13
C GLU A 344 11.79 -3.78 3.60
N SER A 345 12.37 -2.72 4.18
CA SER A 345 13.68 -2.20 3.79
C SER A 345 14.84 -3.18 4.01
N LEU A 346 14.68 -4.15 4.93
CA LEU A 346 15.71 -5.16 5.26
C LEU A 346 15.51 -6.51 4.55
N LYS A 347 14.47 -6.68 3.74
CA LYS A 347 14.24 -7.93 3.01
C LYS A 347 15.28 -8.12 1.89
N ASP A 348 15.72 -9.38 1.75
CA ASP A 348 16.53 -9.77 0.58
C ASP A 348 15.69 -9.67 -0.69
N THR A 349 16.06 -8.73 -1.55
CA THR A 349 15.37 -8.44 -2.80
C THR A 349 15.72 -9.40 -3.95
N ALA A 350 16.71 -10.28 -3.76
CA ALA A 350 17.15 -11.21 -4.80
C ALA A 350 16.23 -12.44 -4.97
N VAL A 351 15.31 -12.67 -4.02
CA VAL A 351 14.47 -13.87 -4.01
C VAL A 351 12.99 -13.52 -4.03
N LEU A 352 12.29 -13.98 -5.06
CA LEU A 352 10.84 -13.84 -5.18
C LEU A 352 10.13 -15.15 -4.80
N MET A 353 9.21 -15.09 -3.82
CA MET A 353 8.35 -16.22 -3.47
C MET A 353 7.02 -16.10 -4.22
N ASN A 354 6.71 -17.10 -5.03
CA ASN A 354 5.46 -17.17 -5.78
C ASN A 354 4.54 -18.25 -5.20
N TYR A 355 3.30 -17.87 -4.88
CA TYR A 355 2.28 -18.78 -4.34
C TYR A 355 1.16 -18.93 -5.34
N LYS A 356 0.77 -20.16 -5.64
CA LYS A 356 -0.28 -20.47 -6.63
C LYS A 356 -1.29 -21.44 -6.06
N LEU A 357 -2.53 -20.98 -5.94
CA LEU A 357 -3.66 -21.85 -5.55
C LEU A 357 -3.94 -22.89 -6.64
N LYS A 358 -4.13 -24.16 -6.21
CA LYS A 358 -4.63 -25.25 -7.04
C LYS A 358 -6.11 -25.47 -6.71
N GLY A 359 -6.96 -25.28 -7.70
CA GLY A 359 -8.41 -25.46 -7.54
C GLY A 359 -9.18 -24.15 -7.37
N LYS A 360 -10.50 -24.30 -7.29
CA LYS A 360 -11.45 -23.19 -7.07
C LYS A 360 -12.38 -23.55 -5.94
N SER A 361 -12.67 -22.61 -5.06
CA SER A 361 -13.67 -22.74 -4.02
C SER A 361 -14.44 -21.44 -3.87
N ARG A 362 -15.52 -21.49 -3.10
CA ARG A 362 -16.34 -20.31 -2.79
C ARG A 362 -15.52 -19.31 -1.98
N VAL A 363 -15.50 -18.07 -2.41
CA VAL A 363 -14.97 -16.95 -1.63
C VAL A 363 -15.99 -16.62 -0.54
N LEU A 364 -15.54 -16.64 0.71
CA LEU A 364 -16.38 -16.35 1.88
C LEU A 364 -16.26 -14.86 2.25
N LEU A 365 -15.05 -14.32 2.20
CA LEU A 365 -14.70 -12.97 2.63
C LEU A 365 -13.56 -12.42 1.77
N GLU A 366 -13.50 -11.09 1.70
CA GLU A 366 -12.39 -10.33 1.14
C GLU A 366 -11.98 -9.22 2.11
N GLY A 367 -10.72 -8.80 2.04
CA GLY A 367 -10.18 -7.71 2.84
C GLY A 367 -8.81 -7.27 2.31
N ALA A 368 -8.15 -6.32 2.98
CA ALA A 368 -6.82 -5.90 2.59
C ALA A 368 -5.79 -7.01 2.89
N SER A 369 -5.02 -7.36 1.87
CA SER A 369 -3.97 -8.38 1.94
C SER A 369 -2.76 -7.86 2.73
N VAL A 370 -2.18 -8.73 3.55
CA VAL A 370 -0.91 -8.46 4.24
C VAL A 370 0.06 -9.60 3.94
N GLY A 371 1.14 -9.27 3.24
CA GLY A 371 2.06 -10.24 2.67
C GLY A 371 1.55 -10.87 1.37
N SER A 372 2.22 -11.92 0.89
CA SER A 372 1.92 -12.57 -0.38
C SER A 372 1.64 -14.08 -0.25
N ALA A 373 1.66 -14.62 0.95
CA ALA A 373 1.56 -16.04 1.20
C ALA A 373 0.11 -16.56 1.24
N ILE A 374 -0.02 -17.88 1.23
CA ILE A 374 -1.27 -18.60 1.41
C ILE A 374 -1.14 -19.39 2.70
N ALA A 375 -2.20 -19.40 3.51
CA ALA A 375 -2.32 -20.24 4.69
C ALA A 375 -3.61 -21.05 4.68
N THR A 376 -3.57 -22.23 5.27
CA THR A 376 -4.73 -23.09 5.44
C THR A 376 -4.85 -23.53 6.89
N GLY A 377 -6.06 -23.70 7.38
CA GLY A 377 -6.27 -24.17 8.75
C GLY A 377 -7.71 -24.06 9.21
N ALA A 378 -7.93 -24.51 10.43
CA ALA A 378 -9.21 -24.34 11.10
C ALA A 378 -9.30 -22.93 11.72
N VAL A 379 -10.45 -22.32 11.60
CA VAL A 379 -10.75 -21.03 12.24
C VAL A 379 -10.76 -21.19 13.77
N PHE A 380 -10.08 -20.29 14.44
CA PHE A 380 -10.21 -20.12 15.87
C PHE A 380 -10.50 -18.66 16.19
N LYS A 381 -11.73 -18.41 16.66
CA LYS A 381 -12.24 -17.08 16.96
C LYS A 381 -11.94 -16.71 18.40
N ILE A 382 -11.23 -15.62 18.59
CA ILE A 382 -10.93 -15.05 19.90
C ILE A 382 -11.32 -13.56 19.89
N LEU A 383 -12.03 -13.12 20.92
CA LEU A 383 -12.47 -11.73 21.08
C LEU A 383 -11.72 -11.01 22.22
N SER A 384 -10.97 -11.73 23.07
CA SER A 384 -10.15 -11.18 24.14
C SER A 384 -8.79 -11.88 24.20
N PRO A 385 -7.68 -11.17 24.44
CA PRO A 385 -6.37 -11.78 24.60
C PRO A 385 -6.26 -12.67 25.87
N ASP A 386 -7.21 -12.60 26.78
CA ASP A 386 -7.24 -13.45 27.99
C ASP A 386 -7.45 -14.95 27.68
N ASP A 387 -7.91 -15.28 26.46
CA ASP A 387 -8.15 -16.67 26.01
C ASP A 387 -6.94 -17.31 25.31
N ILE A 388 -5.75 -16.73 25.47
CA ILE A 388 -4.48 -17.14 24.77
C ILE A 388 -4.17 -18.62 24.97
N GLU A 389 -4.40 -19.18 26.17
CA GLU A 389 -4.06 -20.56 26.50
C GLU A 389 -4.86 -21.60 25.71
N GLN A 390 -6.00 -21.20 25.15
CA GLN A 390 -6.89 -22.07 24.38
C GLN A 390 -6.56 -22.13 22.89
N PHE A 391 -5.69 -21.24 22.37
CA PHE A 391 -5.40 -21.12 20.95
C PHE A 391 -4.49 -22.25 20.45
N PRO A 392 -4.97 -23.08 19.48
CA PRO A 392 -4.17 -24.18 18.91
C PRO A 392 -3.08 -23.65 17.98
N ASP A 393 -1.89 -24.23 18.05
CA ASP A 393 -0.80 -23.90 17.12
C ASP A 393 -1.22 -24.24 15.68
N GLY A 394 -0.99 -23.29 14.76
CA GLY A 394 -1.29 -23.46 13.34
C GLY A 394 -2.75 -23.21 12.95
N ALA A 395 -3.60 -22.79 13.88
CA ALA A 395 -4.96 -22.35 13.55
C ALA A 395 -4.96 -20.96 12.86
N ILE A 396 -6.07 -20.62 12.19
CA ILE A 396 -6.26 -19.28 11.66
C ILE A 396 -6.99 -18.44 12.70
N LEU A 397 -6.30 -17.38 13.16
CA LEU A 397 -6.85 -16.46 14.15
C LEU A 397 -7.89 -15.54 13.50
N VAL A 398 -9.10 -15.51 14.04
CA VAL A 398 -10.18 -14.61 13.63
C VAL A 398 -10.59 -13.73 14.82
N THR A 399 -10.50 -12.42 14.65
CA THR A 399 -10.82 -11.46 15.71
C THR A 399 -11.37 -10.15 15.12
N GLU A 400 -11.95 -9.29 15.95
CA GLU A 400 -12.39 -7.96 15.52
C GLU A 400 -11.19 -7.07 15.15
N ARG A 401 -10.13 -7.09 15.99
CA ARG A 401 -8.88 -6.35 15.80
C ARG A 401 -7.79 -6.94 16.69
N THR A 402 -6.54 -6.57 16.46
CA THR A 402 -5.44 -6.90 17.36
C THR A 402 -4.82 -5.64 17.95
N ASP A 403 -4.23 -5.78 19.11
CA ASP A 403 -3.36 -4.81 19.77
C ASP A 403 -2.06 -5.52 20.21
N PRO A 404 -1.09 -4.82 20.82
CA PRO A 404 0.19 -5.42 21.18
C PRO A 404 0.11 -6.65 22.09
N ASP A 405 -0.94 -6.81 22.87
CA ASP A 405 -1.11 -7.97 23.75
C ASP A 405 -1.46 -9.26 23.00
N TRP A 406 -1.83 -9.15 21.72
CA TRP A 406 -2.13 -10.28 20.83
C TRP A 406 -0.90 -10.95 20.18
N VAL A 407 0.28 -10.35 20.31
CA VAL A 407 1.51 -10.84 19.64
C VAL A 407 1.80 -12.33 19.94
N PRO A 408 1.66 -12.84 21.18
CA PRO A 408 1.85 -14.27 21.46
C PRO A 408 0.89 -15.19 20.71
N LEU A 409 -0.39 -14.77 20.50
CA LEU A 409 -1.38 -15.49 19.69
C LEU A 409 -1.02 -15.46 18.20
N MET A 410 -0.71 -14.25 17.72
CA MET A 410 -0.38 -14.03 16.31
C MET A 410 0.80 -14.88 15.85
N ARG A 411 1.76 -15.12 16.75
CA ARG A 411 2.93 -15.97 16.51
C ARG A 411 2.59 -17.47 16.34
N LYS A 412 1.55 -17.95 17.02
CA LYS A 412 1.07 -19.33 16.91
C LYS A 412 0.17 -19.56 15.69
N ALA A 413 -0.40 -18.48 15.16
CA ALA A 413 -1.34 -18.54 14.06
C ALA A 413 -0.66 -18.89 12.72
N SER A 414 -1.30 -19.71 11.89
CA SER A 414 -0.90 -19.92 10.49
C SER A 414 -1.33 -18.78 9.58
N GLY A 415 -2.39 -18.05 9.96
CA GLY A 415 -2.92 -16.88 9.28
C GLY A 415 -3.81 -16.07 10.21
N ILE A 416 -4.06 -14.81 9.87
CA ILE A 416 -4.81 -13.87 10.71
C ILE A 416 -5.88 -13.19 9.88
N ILE A 417 -7.09 -13.05 10.43
CA ILE A 417 -8.21 -12.33 9.80
C ILE A 417 -8.79 -11.37 10.84
N THR A 418 -8.95 -10.10 10.44
CA THR A 418 -9.58 -9.10 11.32
C THR A 418 -10.76 -8.40 10.64
N ASP A 419 -11.80 -8.07 11.42
CA ASP A 419 -12.94 -7.29 10.91
C ASP A 419 -12.53 -5.87 10.57
N THR A 420 -11.72 -5.23 11.40
CA THR A 420 -11.27 -3.84 11.23
C THR A 420 -9.77 -3.73 10.98
N GLY A 421 -9.35 -2.54 10.54
CA GLY A 421 -7.95 -2.22 10.27
C GLY A 421 -7.63 -2.13 8.77
N GLY A 422 -6.45 -1.59 8.49
CA GLY A 422 -5.89 -1.46 7.14
C GLY A 422 -4.45 -1.98 7.10
N PRO A 423 -3.75 -1.86 5.97
CA PRO A 423 -2.38 -2.34 5.79
C PRO A 423 -1.34 -1.77 6.76
N THR A 424 -1.68 -0.71 7.47
CA THR A 424 -0.82 -0.05 8.48
C THR A 424 -1.32 -0.24 9.90
N SER A 425 -2.34 -1.08 10.12
CA SER A 425 -2.82 -1.43 11.46
C SER A 425 -1.81 -2.30 12.21
N HIS A 426 -1.95 -2.38 13.52
CA HIS A 426 -1.13 -3.27 14.38
C HIS A 426 -1.14 -4.72 13.85
N ALA A 427 -2.31 -5.26 13.50
CA ALA A 427 -2.43 -6.58 12.90
C ALA A 427 -1.53 -6.74 11.67
N ALA A 428 -1.54 -5.75 10.77
CA ALA A 428 -0.76 -5.78 9.55
C ALA A 428 0.75 -5.67 9.80
N ILE A 429 1.17 -4.72 10.65
CA ILE A 429 2.60 -4.51 10.97
C ILE A 429 3.20 -5.77 11.61
N VAL A 430 2.56 -6.28 12.66
CA VAL A 430 3.07 -7.47 13.37
C VAL A 430 3.00 -8.72 12.50
N SER A 431 1.97 -8.88 11.67
CA SER A 431 1.90 -10.00 10.72
C SER A 431 3.09 -10.03 9.75
N ARG A 432 3.54 -8.86 9.26
CA ARG A 432 4.74 -8.76 8.41
C ARG A 432 6.01 -9.14 9.17
N GLU A 433 6.18 -8.64 10.39
CA GLU A 433 7.32 -8.98 11.25
C GLU A 433 7.39 -10.49 11.53
N LEU A 434 6.25 -11.11 11.82
CA LEU A 434 6.12 -12.53 12.09
C LEU A 434 6.13 -13.39 10.81
N LYS A 435 6.06 -12.79 9.62
CA LYS A 435 5.90 -13.47 8.30
C LYS A 435 4.66 -14.37 8.24
N VAL A 436 3.59 -13.98 8.94
CA VAL A 436 2.29 -14.67 8.95
C VAL A 436 1.35 -13.91 8.00
N PRO A 437 0.75 -14.57 6.99
CA PRO A 437 -0.17 -13.87 6.10
C PRO A 437 -1.44 -13.44 6.85
N ALA A 438 -1.92 -12.23 6.56
CA ALA A 438 -3.14 -11.74 7.17
C ALA A 438 -4.08 -11.09 6.15
N ILE A 439 -5.37 -11.11 6.45
CA ILE A 439 -6.40 -10.35 5.74
C ILE A 439 -7.10 -9.45 6.76
N VAL A 440 -6.98 -8.13 6.58
CA VAL A 440 -7.48 -7.15 7.53
C VAL A 440 -8.61 -6.32 6.92
N GLY A 441 -9.52 -5.82 7.78
CA GLY A 441 -10.64 -4.98 7.31
C GLY A 441 -11.71 -5.75 6.54
N THR A 442 -12.02 -6.99 6.96
CA THR A 442 -13.04 -7.84 6.33
C THR A 442 -14.48 -7.46 6.70
N GLU A 443 -14.66 -6.51 7.64
CA GLU A 443 -15.90 -5.96 8.18
C GLU A 443 -16.69 -6.93 9.08
N ASN A 444 -16.74 -8.23 8.78
CA ASN A 444 -17.66 -9.17 9.44
C ASN A 444 -17.15 -10.62 9.54
N ALA A 445 -15.83 -10.84 9.50
CA ALA A 445 -15.25 -12.20 9.62
C ALA A 445 -15.66 -12.89 10.92
N THR A 446 -15.69 -12.14 12.03
CA THR A 446 -16.11 -12.66 13.34
C THR A 446 -17.57 -13.15 13.36
N GLN A 447 -18.41 -12.63 12.45
CA GLN A 447 -19.83 -13.04 12.34
C GLN A 447 -20.01 -14.21 11.37
N LEU A 448 -19.23 -14.26 10.29
CA LEU A 448 -19.42 -15.23 9.19
C LEU A 448 -18.60 -16.51 9.32
N LEU A 449 -17.49 -16.46 10.07
CA LEU A 449 -16.62 -17.61 10.27
C LEU A 449 -16.88 -18.24 11.64
N ASP A 450 -17.19 -19.52 11.67
CA ASP A 450 -17.40 -20.30 12.89
C ASP A 450 -16.12 -21.03 13.32
N ASN A 451 -15.96 -21.24 14.64
CA ASN A 451 -14.86 -22.03 15.19
C ASN A 451 -14.82 -23.43 14.59
N GLY A 452 -13.62 -23.90 14.24
CA GLY A 452 -13.38 -25.21 13.65
C GLY A 452 -13.68 -25.31 12.16
N LYS A 453 -14.19 -24.24 11.52
CA LYS A 453 -14.39 -24.22 10.07
C LYS A 453 -13.04 -24.23 9.36
N GLU A 454 -12.83 -25.18 8.47
CA GLU A 454 -11.62 -25.21 7.64
C GLU A 454 -11.71 -24.18 6.53
N ILE A 455 -10.65 -23.38 6.37
CA ILE A 455 -10.56 -22.30 5.36
C ILE A 455 -9.17 -22.23 4.76
N THR A 456 -9.10 -21.57 3.60
CA THR A 456 -7.85 -21.15 2.96
C THR A 456 -7.83 -19.64 2.88
N LEU A 457 -6.83 -19.02 3.49
CA LEU A 457 -6.52 -17.60 3.42
C LEU A 457 -5.46 -17.38 2.33
N SER A 458 -5.72 -16.53 1.36
CA SER A 458 -4.79 -16.25 0.27
C SER A 458 -4.52 -14.75 0.12
N CYS A 459 -3.28 -14.37 0.29
CA CYS A 459 -2.74 -13.06 -0.02
C CYS A 459 -2.02 -13.01 -1.39
N ALA A 460 -2.03 -14.12 -2.14
CA ALA A 460 -1.31 -14.24 -3.41
C ALA A 460 -1.90 -13.40 -4.56
N GLY A 461 -3.13 -12.91 -4.41
CA GLY A 461 -3.87 -12.18 -5.46
C GLY A 461 -3.54 -10.69 -5.56
N GLY A 462 -2.68 -10.15 -4.72
CA GLY A 462 -2.35 -8.71 -4.68
C GLY A 462 -2.95 -8.00 -3.47
N ALA A 463 -3.39 -6.75 -3.60
CA ALA A 463 -3.85 -5.93 -2.48
C ALA A 463 -5.14 -6.45 -1.81
N VAL A 464 -5.94 -7.25 -2.51
CA VAL A 464 -7.15 -7.87 -1.97
C VAL A 464 -6.87 -9.33 -1.62
N GLY A 465 -6.89 -9.63 -0.33
CA GLY A 465 -6.83 -10.98 0.21
C GLY A 465 -8.20 -11.66 0.17
N LYS A 466 -8.21 -12.97 -0.05
CA LYS A 466 -9.44 -13.76 -0.15
C LYS A 466 -9.44 -14.94 0.81
N VAL A 467 -10.56 -15.14 1.46
CA VAL A 467 -10.82 -16.30 2.31
C VAL A 467 -11.71 -17.28 1.54
N TYR A 468 -11.21 -18.47 1.31
CA TYR A 468 -11.93 -19.54 0.60
C TYR A 468 -12.46 -20.60 1.57
N GLU A 469 -13.58 -21.21 1.22
CA GLU A 469 -14.14 -22.32 1.95
C GLU A 469 -13.33 -23.62 1.74
N GLY A 470 -12.97 -24.28 2.84
CA GLY A 470 -12.20 -25.53 2.83
C GLY A 470 -10.69 -25.35 2.64
N ILE A 471 -9.97 -26.45 2.76
CA ILE A 471 -8.52 -26.53 2.55
C ILE A 471 -8.23 -26.70 1.07
N LEU A 472 -7.59 -25.70 0.46
CA LEU A 472 -7.13 -25.76 -0.93
C LEU A 472 -5.64 -26.07 -0.99
N GLU A 473 -5.24 -26.92 -1.93
CA GLU A 473 -3.83 -27.14 -2.23
C GLU A 473 -3.23 -25.90 -2.91
N PHE A 474 -1.98 -25.60 -2.60
CA PHE A 474 -1.22 -24.55 -3.26
C PHE A 474 0.23 -24.96 -3.50
N GLU A 475 0.85 -24.36 -4.51
CA GLU A 475 2.28 -24.50 -4.80
C GLU A 475 3.01 -23.27 -4.35
N THR A 476 4.25 -23.48 -3.89
CA THR A 476 5.19 -22.41 -3.57
C THR A 476 6.42 -22.58 -4.47
N GLU A 477 6.77 -21.55 -5.22
CA GLU A 477 7.93 -21.51 -6.09
C GLU A 477 8.86 -20.38 -5.65
N GLN A 478 10.13 -20.70 -5.46
CA GLN A 478 11.17 -19.72 -5.17
C GLN A 478 11.92 -19.40 -6.45
N VAL A 479 11.95 -18.12 -6.82
CA VAL A 479 12.66 -17.62 -8.01
C VAL A 479 13.81 -16.73 -7.55
N ASN A 480 15.03 -17.13 -7.87
CA ASN A 480 16.19 -16.27 -7.68
C ASN A 480 16.33 -15.37 -8.93
N LEU A 481 16.26 -14.07 -8.73
CA LEU A 481 16.29 -13.10 -9.82
C LEU A 481 17.65 -13.01 -10.50
N ASP A 482 18.74 -13.29 -9.79
CA ASP A 482 20.10 -13.30 -10.33
C ASP A 482 20.33 -14.44 -11.35
N ASP A 483 19.51 -15.49 -11.31
CA ASP A 483 19.59 -16.61 -12.23
C ASP A 483 18.88 -16.34 -13.57
N ILE A 484 18.19 -15.20 -13.71
CA ILE A 484 17.46 -14.84 -14.94
C ILE A 484 18.46 -14.25 -15.96
N PRO A 485 18.66 -14.91 -17.12
CA PRO A 485 19.62 -14.44 -18.10
C PRO A 485 19.17 -13.17 -18.82
N HIS A 486 20.11 -12.30 -19.14
CA HIS A 486 19.86 -11.19 -20.06
C HIS A 486 19.61 -11.68 -21.48
N THR A 487 18.68 -11.07 -22.18
CA THR A 487 18.28 -11.38 -23.55
C THR A 487 18.37 -10.12 -24.44
N GLN A 488 18.62 -10.31 -25.75
CA GLN A 488 18.54 -9.24 -26.75
C GLN A 488 17.07 -8.90 -27.07
N THR A 489 16.21 -9.92 -27.14
CA THR A 489 14.76 -9.75 -27.27
C THR A 489 14.20 -9.18 -25.98
N ASN A 490 13.46 -8.08 -26.03
CA ASN A 490 12.89 -7.44 -24.87
C ASN A 490 11.84 -8.34 -24.22
N ILE A 491 12.08 -8.77 -23.00
CA ILE A 491 11.10 -9.48 -22.20
C ILE A 491 10.26 -8.45 -21.47
N MET A 492 8.95 -8.51 -21.66
CA MET A 492 7.96 -7.67 -21.01
C MET A 492 6.97 -8.53 -20.21
N ILE A 493 6.16 -7.92 -19.37
CA ILE A 493 5.10 -8.64 -18.64
C ILE A 493 3.71 -8.19 -19.07
N ASN A 494 2.73 -9.08 -18.88
CA ASN A 494 1.32 -8.78 -18.96
C ASN A 494 0.82 -8.34 -17.59
N ALA A 495 0.22 -7.16 -17.50
CA ALA A 495 -0.39 -6.61 -16.29
C ALA A 495 -1.92 -6.56 -16.44
N ALA A 496 -2.63 -7.31 -15.62
CA ALA A 496 -4.10 -7.32 -15.65
C ALA A 496 -4.68 -6.29 -14.69
N MET A 497 -4.17 -6.22 -13.46
CA MET A 497 -4.73 -5.42 -12.37
C MET A 497 -3.69 -4.42 -11.85
N PRO A 498 -4.10 -3.19 -11.49
CA PRO A 498 -3.23 -2.25 -10.77
C PRO A 498 -2.83 -2.77 -9.40
N ASP A 499 -3.74 -3.52 -8.75
CA ASP A 499 -3.48 -4.09 -7.44
C ASP A 499 -2.48 -5.24 -7.54
N GLY A 500 -1.44 -5.15 -6.71
CA GLY A 500 -0.36 -6.13 -6.70
C GLY A 500 0.67 -5.98 -7.83
N ILE A 501 0.58 -4.96 -8.68
CA ILE A 501 1.56 -4.76 -9.77
C ILE A 501 2.96 -4.54 -9.22
N PHE A 502 3.10 -3.86 -8.10
CA PHE A 502 4.39 -3.62 -7.46
C PHE A 502 5.07 -4.89 -6.93
N ARG A 503 4.36 -6.02 -6.77
CA ARG A 503 4.97 -7.30 -6.46
C ARG A 503 6.04 -7.73 -7.48
N TRP A 504 5.92 -7.26 -8.72
CA TRP A 504 6.75 -7.64 -9.85
C TRP A 504 7.82 -6.60 -10.20
N TRP A 505 8.00 -5.56 -9.37
CA TRP A 505 8.90 -4.45 -9.67
C TRP A 505 10.36 -4.87 -9.84
N GLN A 506 10.77 -5.93 -9.14
CA GLN A 506 12.15 -6.45 -9.16
C GLN A 506 12.45 -7.32 -10.38
N LEU A 507 11.44 -7.79 -11.12
CA LEU A 507 11.67 -8.61 -12.29
C LEU A 507 12.52 -7.85 -13.33
N PRO A 508 13.59 -8.49 -13.88
CA PRO A 508 14.47 -7.87 -14.89
C PRO A 508 13.80 -7.83 -16.26
N VAL A 509 12.71 -7.09 -16.37
CA VAL A 509 11.90 -6.93 -17.59
C VAL A 509 12.09 -5.56 -18.22
N SER A 510 11.79 -5.45 -19.51
CA SER A 510 11.94 -4.23 -20.32
C SER A 510 10.70 -3.35 -20.32
N GLY A 511 9.70 -3.67 -19.51
CA GLY A 511 8.44 -2.93 -19.37
C GLY A 511 7.21 -3.82 -19.35
N ILE A 512 6.04 -3.22 -19.63
CA ILE A 512 4.74 -3.92 -19.68
C ILE A 512 4.24 -3.92 -21.13
N GLY A 513 4.08 -5.12 -21.71
CA GLY A 513 3.69 -5.29 -23.11
C GLY A 513 2.17 -5.35 -23.31
N LEU A 514 1.41 -5.59 -22.26
CA LEU A 514 -0.05 -5.53 -22.29
C LEU A 514 -0.64 -5.14 -20.94
N THR A 515 -1.30 -4.00 -20.92
CA THR A 515 -2.26 -3.63 -19.86
C THR A 515 -3.65 -3.64 -20.42
N ARG A 516 -4.60 -4.29 -19.73
CA ARG A 516 -6.01 -4.36 -20.14
C ARG A 516 -6.84 -3.46 -19.23
N ILE A 517 -7.28 -2.31 -19.74
CA ILE A 517 -8.07 -1.37 -18.93
C ILE A 517 -9.45 -1.91 -18.55
N GLU A 518 -9.94 -2.95 -19.23
CA GLU A 518 -11.19 -3.65 -18.92
C GLU A 518 -11.21 -4.15 -17.46
N PHE A 519 -10.08 -4.60 -16.94
CA PHE A 519 -10.01 -5.03 -15.55
C PHE A 519 -10.17 -3.86 -14.56
N ILE A 520 -9.63 -2.69 -14.88
CA ILE A 520 -9.83 -1.47 -14.08
C ILE A 520 -11.31 -1.07 -14.13
N ILE A 521 -11.90 -1.07 -15.33
CA ILE A 521 -13.30 -0.71 -15.53
C ILE A 521 -14.23 -1.67 -14.77
N SER A 522 -14.00 -2.98 -14.86
CA SER A 522 -14.87 -3.99 -14.24
C SER A 522 -14.71 -4.14 -12.73
N SER A 523 -13.51 -3.88 -12.18
CA SER A 523 -13.23 -4.11 -10.76
C SER A 523 -13.25 -2.86 -9.89
N GLN A 524 -12.86 -1.71 -10.44
CA GLN A 524 -12.74 -0.46 -9.67
C GLN A 524 -13.83 0.54 -10.03
N ILE A 525 -14.15 0.70 -11.32
CA ILE A 525 -15.17 1.66 -11.78
C ILE A 525 -16.57 1.04 -11.71
N CYS A 526 -16.74 -0.18 -12.17
CA CYS A 526 -17.97 -1.00 -12.11
C CYS A 526 -19.20 -0.41 -12.84
N VAL A 527 -19.10 0.77 -13.46
CA VAL A 527 -20.19 1.49 -14.12
C VAL A 527 -19.95 1.55 -15.62
N HIS A 528 -21.00 1.33 -16.42
CA HIS A 528 -20.91 1.55 -17.87
C HIS A 528 -20.67 3.03 -18.17
N PRO A 529 -19.62 3.41 -18.94
CA PRO A 529 -19.27 4.83 -19.11
C PRO A 529 -20.38 5.67 -19.75
N MET A 530 -21.19 5.11 -20.66
CA MET A 530 -22.34 5.82 -21.23
C MET A 530 -23.44 6.09 -20.19
N ALA A 531 -23.51 5.31 -19.10
CA ALA A 531 -24.44 5.58 -18.00
C ALA A 531 -24.04 6.83 -17.18
N LEU A 532 -22.76 7.19 -17.19
CA LEU A 532 -22.23 8.40 -16.58
C LEU A 532 -22.39 9.62 -17.49
N VAL A 533 -22.33 9.42 -18.82
CA VAL A 533 -22.55 10.47 -19.83
C VAL A 533 -24.03 10.83 -19.97
N HIS A 534 -24.92 9.83 -19.96
CA HIS A 534 -26.35 9.97 -20.17
C HIS A 534 -27.20 9.36 -19.05
N PRO A 535 -27.09 9.85 -17.81
CA PRO A 535 -27.83 9.32 -16.67
C PRO A 535 -29.36 9.43 -16.81
N GLU A 536 -29.83 10.35 -17.66
CA GLU A 536 -31.24 10.52 -17.96
C GLU A 536 -31.86 9.32 -18.69
N ARG A 537 -31.08 8.54 -19.44
CA ARG A 537 -31.52 7.34 -20.17
C ARG A 537 -31.75 6.12 -19.28
N ILE A 538 -31.23 6.13 -18.05
CA ILE A 538 -31.45 5.05 -17.10
C ILE A 538 -32.86 5.18 -16.54
N SER A 539 -33.72 4.19 -16.75
CA SER A 539 -35.09 4.21 -16.25
C SER A 539 -35.24 3.61 -14.84
N ASP A 540 -34.30 2.75 -14.41
CA ASP A 540 -34.33 2.09 -13.09
C ASP A 540 -33.82 3.01 -11.97
N PRO A 541 -34.71 3.36 -10.96
CA PRO A 541 -34.30 4.21 -9.85
C PRO A 541 -33.18 3.60 -8.97
N VAL A 542 -33.15 2.26 -8.83
CA VAL A 542 -32.15 1.58 -7.99
C VAL A 542 -30.76 1.71 -8.62
N THR A 543 -30.68 1.53 -9.92
CA THR A 543 -29.43 1.74 -10.67
C THR A 543 -28.95 3.18 -10.60
N LYS A 544 -29.88 4.16 -10.73
CA LYS A 544 -29.55 5.58 -10.56
C LYS A 544 -28.98 5.90 -9.18
N ASP A 545 -29.62 5.40 -8.12
CA ASP A 545 -29.15 5.62 -6.74
C ASP A 545 -27.77 5.01 -6.50
N LYS A 546 -27.53 3.80 -7.00
CA LYS A 546 -26.20 3.15 -6.92
C LYS A 546 -25.12 3.98 -7.63
N ILE A 547 -25.39 4.47 -8.86
CA ILE A 547 -24.44 5.31 -9.59
C ILE A 547 -24.20 6.61 -8.82
N ALA A 548 -25.23 7.27 -8.32
CA ALA A 548 -25.11 8.50 -7.56
C ALA A 548 -24.25 8.33 -6.29
N ARG A 549 -24.35 7.18 -5.62
CA ARG A 549 -23.49 6.86 -4.45
C ARG A 549 -22.03 6.65 -4.86
N LEU A 550 -21.77 5.92 -5.95
CA LEU A 550 -20.41 5.67 -6.45
C LEU A 550 -19.73 6.96 -6.91
N THR A 551 -20.49 7.88 -7.50
CA THR A 551 -19.98 9.15 -8.03
C THR A 551 -20.09 10.31 -7.03
N ASN A 552 -20.45 10.03 -5.76
CA ASN A 552 -20.52 11.05 -4.73
C ASN A 552 -19.13 11.68 -4.49
N GLY A 553 -19.08 13.01 -4.42
CA GLY A 553 -17.82 13.76 -4.26
C GLY A 553 -17.18 14.23 -5.58
N TYR A 554 -17.70 13.82 -6.74
CA TYR A 554 -17.27 14.33 -8.04
C TYR A 554 -18.21 15.43 -8.54
N GLU A 555 -17.67 16.46 -9.19
CA GLU A 555 -18.45 17.57 -9.76
C GLU A 555 -19.33 17.07 -10.91
N HIS A 556 -18.75 16.24 -11.78
CA HIS A 556 -19.46 15.54 -12.83
C HIS A 556 -19.30 14.03 -12.70
N GLN A 557 -20.35 13.26 -12.97
CA GLN A 557 -20.26 11.79 -12.88
C GLN A 557 -19.20 11.19 -13.82
N THR A 558 -18.93 11.84 -14.94
CA THR A 558 -17.87 11.45 -15.89
C THR A 558 -16.46 11.57 -15.30
N ASP A 559 -16.23 12.52 -14.36
CA ASP A 559 -14.93 12.70 -13.73
C ASP A 559 -14.54 11.47 -12.88
N TYR A 560 -15.53 10.81 -12.27
CA TYR A 560 -15.35 9.54 -11.58
C TYR A 560 -14.69 8.48 -12.49
N PHE A 561 -15.16 8.35 -13.74
CA PHE A 561 -14.59 7.40 -14.69
C PHE A 561 -13.16 7.79 -15.09
N VAL A 562 -12.97 9.05 -15.46
CA VAL A 562 -11.68 9.57 -15.95
C VAL A 562 -10.62 9.47 -14.85
N GLU A 563 -10.95 9.86 -13.63
CA GLU A 563 -10.01 9.84 -12.50
C GLU A 563 -9.62 8.40 -12.10
N ASN A 564 -10.59 7.53 -11.88
CA ASN A 564 -10.29 6.15 -11.47
C ASN A 564 -9.54 5.36 -12.55
N LEU A 565 -9.86 5.58 -13.83
CA LEU A 565 -9.11 4.95 -14.91
C LEU A 565 -7.68 5.50 -15.00
N ALA A 566 -7.50 6.82 -14.85
CA ALA A 566 -6.17 7.45 -14.84
C ALA A 566 -5.31 6.97 -13.67
N LEU A 567 -5.87 6.86 -12.45
CA LEU A 567 -5.20 6.31 -11.26
C LEU A 567 -4.73 4.88 -11.50
N GLY A 568 -5.62 4.01 -12.00
CA GLY A 568 -5.28 2.61 -12.26
C GLY A 568 -4.19 2.45 -13.34
N VAL A 569 -4.29 3.19 -14.43
CA VAL A 569 -3.27 3.20 -15.51
C VAL A 569 -1.97 3.80 -14.99
N GLY A 570 -2.02 4.91 -14.25
CA GLY A 570 -0.86 5.57 -13.63
C GLY A 570 -0.12 4.66 -12.66
N LYS A 571 -0.84 3.88 -11.84
CA LYS A 571 -0.26 2.90 -10.91
C LYS A 571 0.51 1.81 -11.65
N ILE A 572 -0.05 1.31 -12.76
CA ILE A 572 0.64 0.34 -13.61
C ILE A 572 1.88 0.97 -14.27
N ALA A 573 1.74 2.20 -14.80
CA ALA A 573 2.84 2.92 -15.44
C ALA A 573 4.00 3.21 -14.46
N ALA A 574 3.69 3.58 -13.23
CA ALA A 574 4.65 3.84 -12.16
C ALA A 574 5.52 2.60 -11.83
N SER A 575 4.94 1.39 -11.90
CA SER A 575 5.65 0.15 -11.53
C SER A 575 6.88 -0.15 -12.39
N GLN A 576 6.94 0.41 -13.60
CA GLN A 576 8.02 0.16 -14.55
C GLN A 576 8.65 1.45 -15.15
N TYR A 577 8.23 2.62 -14.64
CA TYR A 577 8.78 3.90 -15.13
C TYR A 577 10.32 3.95 -15.00
N PRO A 578 11.04 4.45 -16.02
CA PRO A 578 10.60 5.03 -17.30
C PRO A 578 10.43 4.02 -18.45
N LYS A 579 10.45 2.69 -18.17
CA LYS A 579 10.28 1.65 -19.19
C LYS A 579 8.87 1.71 -19.80
N PRO A 580 8.69 1.33 -21.09
CA PRO A 580 7.42 1.46 -21.79
C PRO A 580 6.31 0.58 -21.16
N VAL A 581 5.11 1.13 -21.14
CA VAL A 581 3.90 0.45 -20.69
C VAL A 581 2.83 0.57 -21.78
N ILE A 582 2.50 -0.57 -22.41
CA ILE A 582 1.51 -0.62 -23.50
C ILE A 582 0.12 -0.82 -22.90
N VAL A 583 -0.72 0.21 -23.03
CA VAL A 583 -2.09 0.25 -22.53
C VAL A 583 -3.05 0.00 -23.69
N ARG A 584 -3.72 -1.14 -23.67
CA ARG A 584 -4.76 -1.47 -24.62
C ARG A 584 -6.06 -0.77 -24.23
N MET A 585 -6.65 -0.02 -25.14
CA MET A 585 -7.97 0.55 -24.97
C MET A 585 -9.03 -0.57 -24.84
N SER A 586 -10.18 -0.25 -24.24
CA SER A 586 -11.17 -1.26 -23.83
C SER A 586 -11.68 -2.14 -24.97
N ASP A 587 -11.65 -3.44 -24.79
CA ASP A 587 -12.06 -4.45 -25.79
C ASP A 587 -13.15 -5.39 -25.24
N PHE A 588 -14.09 -4.85 -24.50
CA PHE A 588 -15.26 -5.58 -24.06
C PHE A 588 -16.19 -5.91 -25.24
N LYS A 589 -16.79 -7.08 -25.20
CA LYS A 589 -17.92 -7.45 -26.05
C LYS A 589 -19.22 -6.82 -25.53
N SER A 590 -20.24 -6.72 -26.35
CA SER A 590 -21.52 -6.11 -25.97
C SER A 590 -22.17 -6.76 -24.74
N ASN A 591 -22.06 -8.09 -24.61
CA ASN A 591 -22.56 -8.81 -23.45
C ASN A 591 -21.78 -8.52 -22.16
N GLU A 592 -20.47 -8.27 -22.26
CA GLU A 592 -19.61 -7.91 -21.14
C GLU A 592 -19.90 -6.48 -20.67
N TYR A 593 -19.99 -5.51 -21.59
CA TYR A 593 -20.41 -4.13 -21.26
C TYR A 593 -21.81 -4.08 -20.64
N ARG A 594 -22.73 -4.92 -21.12
CA ARG A 594 -24.08 -5.03 -20.57
C ARG A 594 -24.09 -5.44 -19.10
N GLY A 595 -23.10 -6.22 -18.65
CA GLY A 595 -22.94 -6.64 -17.27
C GLY A 595 -22.49 -5.54 -16.31
N LEU A 596 -21.97 -4.40 -16.81
CA LEU A 596 -21.63 -3.25 -15.99
C LEU A 596 -22.89 -2.52 -15.52
N LEU A 597 -22.81 -1.84 -14.37
CA LEU A 597 -23.94 -1.10 -13.82
C LEU A 597 -24.47 -0.07 -14.82
N GLY A 598 -25.73 -0.17 -15.18
CA GLY A 598 -26.38 0.67 -16.18
C GLY A 598 -26.16 0.23 -17.63
N GLY A 599 -25.32 -0.80 -17.89
CA GLY A 599 -24.99 -1.24 -19.25
C GLY A 599 -26.19 -1.76 -20.06
N GLU A 600 -27.18 -2.33 -19.41
CA GLU A 600 -28.41 -2.84 -20.05
C GLU A 600 -29.19 -1.77 -20.82
N PHE A 601 -29.04 -0.49 -20.46
CA PHE A 601 -29.74 0.63 -21.11
C PHE A 601 -29.03 1.14 -22.37
N PHE A 602 -27.78 0.73 -22.62
CA PHE A 602 -26.93 1.26 -23.68
C PHE A 602 -26.45 0.20 -24.68
N GLU A 603 -26.42 -1.07 -24.29
CA GLU A 603 -25.87 -2.13 -25.11
C GLU A 603 -26.91 -2.87 -25.93
N ILE A 604 -26.54 -3.14 -27.20
CA ILE A 604 -27.34 -3.93 -28.12
C ILE A 604 -27.18 -5.43 -27.84
N ASN A 605 -28.18 -6.21 -28.24
CA ASN A 605 -28.07 -7.67 -28.29
C ASN A 605 -27.47 -8.07 -29.64
N GLU A 606 -26.36 -8.80 -29.59
CA GLU A 606 -25.73 -9.36 -30.80
C GLU A 606 -25.74 -10.88 -30.72
N GLU A 607 -26.01 -11.53 -31.88
CA GLU A 607 -25.97 -12.99 -31.96
C GLU A 607 -24.55 -13.54 -31.81
N ASN A 608 -23.54 -12.81 -32.31
CA ASN A 608 -22.12 -13.15 -32.14
C ASN A 608 -21.30 -11.93 -31.69
N PRO A 609 -21.23 -11.66 -30.35
CA PRO A 609 -20.49 -10.54 -29.84
C PRO A 609 -18.99 -10.56 -30.15
N MET A 610 -18.42 -11.76 -30.43
CA MET A 610 -17.00 -11.90 -30.81
C MET A 610 -16.66 -11.18 -32.10
N LEU A 611 -17.57 -11.22 -33.09
CA LEU A 611 -17.42 -10.59 -34.41
C LEU A 611 -18.23 -9.29 -34.56
N GLY A 612 -18.92 -8.90 -33.50
CA GLY A 612 -19.83 -7.77 -33.49
C GLY A 612 -19.14 -6.39 -33.29
N LEU A 613 -19.84 -5.51 -32.57
CA LEU A 613 -19.39 -4.17 -32.26
C LEU A 613 -18.38 -4.21 -31.08
N ARG A 614 -17.08 -4.39 -31.40
CA ARG A 614 -15.99 -4.43 -30.39
C ARG A 614 -14.74 -3.72 -30.95
N GLY A 615 -13.84 -3.34 -30.03
CA GLY A 615 -12.56 -2.69 -30.32
C GLY A 615 -12.73 -1.43 -31.17
N ALA A 616 -11.88 -1.24 -32.19
CA ALA A 616 -11.83 -0.02 -33.00
C ALA A 616 -13.18 0.42 -33.55
N SER A 617 -14.04 -0.52 -34.00
CA SER A 617 -15.37 -0.18 -34.55
C SER A 617 -16.29 0.51 -33.54
N ARG A 618 -16.17 0.20 -32.27
CA ARG A 618 -16.96 0.77 -31.20
C ARG A 618 -16.59 2.23 -30.94
N TYR A 619 -15.29 2.58 -31.01
CA TYR A 619 -14.77 3.87 -30.59
C TYR A 619 -15.25 5.07 -31.39
N TYR A 620 -15.56 4.89 -32.68
CA TYR A 620 -16.15 5.94 -33.51
C TYR A 620 -17.66 5.76 -33.70
N HIS A 621 -18.26 4.65 -33.23
CA HIS A 621 -19.69 4.40 -33.34
C HIS A 621 -20.50 5.32 -32.40
N PRO A 622 -21.64 5.89 -32.83
CA PRO A 622 -22.44 6.81 -32.01
C PRO A 622 -22.85 6.24 -30.63
N LEU A 623 -23.02 4.91 -30.53
CA LEU A 623 -23.40 4.27 -29.28
C LEU A 623 -22.31 4.33 -28.20
N TYR A 624 -21.04 4.57 -28.55
CA TYR A 624 -19.92 4.51 -27.57
C TYR A 624 -18.89 5.63 -27.71
N ARG A 625 -18.96 6.46 -28.77
CA ARG A 625 -17.96 7.47 -29.08
C ARG A 625 -17.67 8.44 -27.90
N GLU A 626 -18.72 8.82 -27.17
CA GLU A 626 -18.59 9.73 -26.03
C GLU A 626 -17.86 9.01 -24.86
N ALA A 627 -18.17 7.75 -24.60
CA ALA A 627 -17.47 6.93 -23.63
C ALA A 627 -15.99 6.73 -23.99
N PHE A 628 -15.68 6.48 -25.28
CA PHE A 628 -14.29 6.35 -25.71
C PHE A 628 -13.49 7.65 -25.51
N LYS A 629 -14.12 8.81 -25.63
CA LYS A 629 -13.49 10.08 -25.29
C LYS A 629 -13.10 10.17 -23.81
N LEU A 630 -13.89 9.60 -22.89
CA LEU A 630 -13.52 9.52 -21.47
C LEU A 630 -12.29 8.62 -21.25
N GLU A 631 -12.19 7.49 -21.96
CA GLU A 631 -11.00 6.66 -21.93
C GLU A 631 -9.76 7.44 -22.40
N CYS A 632 -9.88 8.17 -23.51
CA CYS A 632 -8.79 9.01 -24.01
C CYS A 632 -8.39 10.10 -23.01
N GLN A 633 -9.36 10.78 -22.39
CA GLN A 633 -9.12 11.80 -21.37
C GLN A 633 -8.38 11.23 -20.15
N ALA A 634 -8.71 10.00 -19.73
CA ALA A 634 -8.00 9.32 -18.65
C ALA A 634 -6.52 9.07 -19.01
N ILE A 635 -6.22 8.66 -20.23
CA ILE A 635 -4.83 8.50 -20.70
C ILE A 635 -4.12 9.86 -20.80
N VAL A 636 -4.79 10.92 -21.29
CA VAL A 636 -4.24 12.29 -21.29
C VAL A 636 -3.90 12.71 -19.85
N LYS A 637 -4.82 12.52 -18.90
CA LYS A 637 -4.59 12.82 -17.48
C LYS A 637 -3.38 12.06 -16.93
N ALA A 638 -3.29 10.76 -17.20
CA ALA A 638 -2.15 9.94 -16.73
C ALA A 638 -0.82 10.42 -17.33
N ARG A 639 -0.78 10.80 -18.60
CA ARG A 639 0.45 11.26 -19.27
C ARG A 639 0.83 12.70 -18.94
N GLU A 640 -0.13 13.63 -19.05
CA GLU A 640 0.16 15.08 -19.05
C GLU A 640 0.05 15.68 -17.63
N GLU A 641 -0.92 15.22 -16.82
CA GLU A 641 -1.12 15.74 -15.47
C GLU A 641 -0.33 14.94 -14.42
N MET A 642 -0.37 13.60 -14.51
CA MET A 642 0.37 12.75 -13.58
C MET A 642 1.85 12.56 -13.97
N GLY A 643 2.21 12.76 -15.26
CA GLY A 643 3.59 12.78 -15.77
C GLY A 643 4.09 11.42 -16.32
N PHE A 644 3.23 10.42 -16.53
CA PHE A 644 3.63 9.10 -17.02
C PHE A 644 3.75 9.07 -18.55
N ASP A 645 4.78 9.68 -19.09
CA ASP A 645 5.08 9.74 -20.53
C ASP A 645 5.49 8.39 -21.14
N ASN A 646 5.78 7.38 -20.30
CA ASN A 646 6.09 6.00 -20.70
C ASN A 646 4.89 5.19 -21.18
N ILE A 647 3.67 5.74 -21.13
CA ILE A 647 2.45 5.08 -21.61
C ILE A 647 2.40 5.11 -23.14
N ILE A 648 2.26 3.92 -23.75
CA ILE A 648 1.98 3.71 -25.17
C ILE A 648 0.54 3.21 -25.29
N VAL A 649 -0.26 3.80 -26.19
CA VAL A 649 -1.64 3.37 -26.43
C VAL A 649 -1.70 2.27 -27.47
N MET A 650 -2.56 1.27 -27.29
CA MET A 650 -2.77 0.21 -28.24
C MET A 650 -4.25 0.07 -28.61
N ILE A 651 -4.53 0.05 -29.92
CA ILE A 651 -5.88 -0.07 -30.46
C ILE A 651 -6.18 -1.55 -30.76
N PRO A 652 -7.17 -2.18 -30.06
CA PRO A 652 -7.58 -3.55 -30.31
C PRO A 652 -8.55 -3.67 -31.47
N PHE A 653 -8.60 -4.85 -32.08
CA PHE A 653 -9.59 -5.32 -33.02
C PHE A 653 -9.92 -4.32 -34.16
N CYS A 654 -8.86 -3.76 -34.77
CA CYS A 654 -8.96 -2.81 -35.88
C CYS A 654 -9.01 -3.56 -37.22
N ARG A 655 -10.19 -3.67 -37.81
CA ARG A 655 -10.45 -4.52 -38.99
C ARG A 655 -9.91 -3.94 -40.28
N THR A 656 -9.99 -2.61 -40.43
CA THR A 656 -9.65 -1.93 -41.69
C THR A 656 -8.82 -0.66 -41.46
N THR A 657 -8.10 -0.24 -42.47
CA THR A 657 -7.34 1.03 -42.41
C THR A 657 -8.25 2.24 -42.28
N GLY A 658 -9.48 2.18 -42.80
CA GLY A 658 -10.47 3.24 -42.61
C GLY A 658 -11.03 3.31 -41.19
N GLU A 659 -11.08 2.20 -40.44
CA GLU A 659 -11.34 2.22 -39.00
C GLU A 659 -10.19 2.86 -38.26
N ALA A 660 -8.94 2.51 -38.60
CA ALA A 660 -7.73 3.09 -38.00
C ALA A 660 -7.77 4.63 -38.13
N ASP A 661 -8.02 5.16 -39.32
CA ASP A 661 -8.10 6.61 -39.57
C ASP A 661 -9.17 7.25 -38.64
N ARG A 662 -10.41 6.69 -38.61
CA ARG A 662 -11.50 7.22 -37.77
C ARG A 662 -11.20 7.18 -36.25
N VAL A 663 -10.57 6.10 -35.79
CA VAL A 663 -10.18 6.00 -34.35
C VAL A 663 -9.13 7.03 -33.99
N LEU A 664 -8.10 7.19 -34.82
CA LEU A 664 -7.05 8.19 -34.60
C LEU A 664 -7.61 9.62 -34.62
N ASP A 665 -8.63 9.89 -35.47
CA ASP A 665 -9.33 11.18 -35.46
C ASP A 665 -10.09 11.43 -34.15
N VAL A 666 -10.84 10.43 -33.64
CA VAL A 666 -11.57 10.56 -32.35
C VAL A 666 -10.60 10.73 -31.17
N MET A 667 -9.48 9.99 -31.17
CA MET A 667 -8.42 10.18 -30.17
C MET A 667 -7.88 11.61 -30.19
N ALA A 668 -7.57 12.13 -31.39
CA ALA A 668 -7.03 13.48 -31.53
C ALA A 668 -8.03 14.56 -31.08
N GLU A 669 -9.34 14.38 -31.37
CA GLU A 669 -10.41 15.26 -30.88
C GLU A 669 -10.48 15.27 -29.31
N ALA A 670 -10.16 14.14 -28.67
CA ALA A 670 -10.13 14.01 -27.21
C ALA A 670 -8.79 14.42 -26.59
N GLY A 671 -7.86 15.00 -27.36
CA GLY A 671 -6.54 15.47 -26.88
C GLY A 671 -5.43 14.42 -26.96
N LEU A 672 -5.74 13.18 -27.35
CA LEU A 672 -4.77 12.07 -27.40
C LEU A 672 -4.26 11.88 -28.86
N LYS A 673 -3.33 12.74 -29.28
CA LYS A 673 -2.85 12.77 -30.66
C LYS A 673 -1.50 12.09 -30.81
N ARG A 674 -1.39 11.11 -31.74
CA ARG A 674 -0.16 10.40 -32.09
C ARG A 674 0.97 11.38 -32.44
N GLY A 675 2.17 11.14 -31.88
CA GLY A 675 3.37 11.93 -32.08
C GLY A 675 3.44 13.24 -31.26
N VAL A 676 2.35 13.66 -30.61
CA VAL A 676 2.35 14.83 -29.72
C VAL A 676 2.86 14.38 -28.34
N ASN A 677 3.75 15.15 -27.73
CA ASN A 677 4.39 14.83 -26.45
C ASN A 677 4.98 13.41 -26.39
N GLY A 678 5.51 12.92 -27.52
CA GLY A 678 6.09 11.58 -27.60
C GLY A 678 5.11 10.42 -27.60
N LEU A 679 3.78 10.68 -27.69
CA LEU A 679 2.79 9.60 -27.69
C LEU A 679 2.97 8.67 -28.89
N GLN A 680 3.19 7.40 -28.58
CA GLN A 680 3.14 6.31 -29.55
C GLN A 680 1.78 5.62 -29.52
N VAL A 681 1.31 5.19 -30.69
CA VAL A 681 0.05 4.44 -30.83
C VAL A 681 0.36 3.14 -31.59
N TYR A 682 0.11 2.02 -30.94
CA TYR A 682 0.25 0.67 -31.51
C TYR A 682 -1.09 0.14 -31.98
N VAL A 683 -1.06 -0.85 -32.89
CA VAL A 683 -2.24 -1.63 -33.24
C VAL A 683 -2.07 -3.08 -32.77
N MET A 684 -3.13 -3.67 -32.25
CA MET A 684 -3.15 -5.10 -31.97
C MET A 684 -3.35 -5.89 -33.27
N CYS A 685 -2.34 -6.66 -33.64
CA CYS A 685 -2.39 -7.53 -34.81
C CYS A 685 -3.03 -8.87 -34.41
N GLU A 686 -4.32 -8.93 -34.57
CA GLU A 686 -5.14 -10.08 -34.11
C GLU A 686 -6.24 -10.50 -35.10
N ILE A 687 -6.25 -9.83 -36.26
CA ILE A 687 -7.16 -10.10 -37.38
C ILE A 687 -6.33 -10.37 -38.62
N PRO A 688 -6.65 -11.37 -39.47
CA PRO A 688 -5.89 -11.65 -40.68
C PRO A 688 -5.68 -10.43 -41.60
N SER A 689 -6.64 -9.49 -41.64
CA SER A 689 -6.51 -8.24 -42.42
C SER A 689 -5.34 -7.36 -41.96
N ASN A 690 -4.98 -7.40 -40.68
CA ASN A 690 -3.81 -6.67 -40.15
C ASN A 690 -2.52 -7.21 -40.74
N VAL A 691 -2.41 -8.51 -40.97
CA VAL A 691 -1.26 -9.17 -41.56
C VAL A 691 -1.23 -8.92 -43.09
N ILE A 692 -2.35 -9.08 -43.78
CA ILE A 692 -2.45 -8.90 -45.21
C ILE A 692 -2.11 -7.46 -45.62
N LEU A 693 -2.56 -6.47 -44.82
CA LEU A 693 -2.37 -5.04 -45.11
C LEU A 693 -1.37 -4.42 -44.12
N ALA A 694 -0.39 -5.20 -43.60
CA ALA A 694 0.55 -4.75 -42.60
C ALA A 694 1.32 -3.48 -43.02
N ASP A 695 1.65 -3.34 -44.32
CA ASP A 695 2.27 -2.14 -44.88
C ASP A 695 1.39 -0.88 -44.77
N GLN A 696 0.07 -1.03 -44.84
CA GLN A 696 -0.90 0.06 -44.73
C GLN A 696 -1.12 0.45 -43.27
N PHE A 697 -1.18 -0.55 -42.38
CA PHE A 697 -1.26 -0.30 -40.93
C PHE A 697 0.04 0.32 -40.41
N ALA A 698 1.23 -0.10 -40.86
CA ALA A 698 2.52 0.46 -40.47
C ALA A 698 2.69 1.97 -40.77
N LYS A 699 1.94 2.51 -41.73
CA LYS A 699 1.93 3.96 -42.01
C LYS A 699 1.13 4.75 -40.96
N ARG A 700 0.21 4.11 -40.25
CA ARG A 700 -0.74 4.69 -39.30
C ARG A 700 -0.34 4.52 -37.84
N PHE A 701 0.41 3.48 -37.53
CA PHE A 701 0.80 3.10 -36.18
C PHE A 701 2.30 3.07 -36.02
N ASP A 702 2.77 3.22 -34.78
CA ASP A 702 4.20 3.22 -34.41
C ASP A 702 4.72 1.81 -34.14
N GLY A 703 3.82 0.84 -33.93
CA GLY A 703 4.17 -0.55 -33.68
C GLY A 703 2.99 -1.49 -33.74
N PHE A 704 3.29 -2.77 -33.68
CA PHE A 704 2.34 -3.88 -33.64
C PHE A 704 2.51 -4.68 -32.38
N SER A 705 1.41 -5.13 -31.79
CA SER A 705 1.40 -6.15 -30.76
C SER A 705 0.54 -7.32 -31.22
N ILE A 706 1.14 -8.51 -31.34
CA ILE A 706 0.44 -9.69 -31.84
C ILE A 706 -0.47 -10.25 -30.75
N GLY A 707 -1.79 -10.23 -30.99
CA GLY A 707 -2.80 -10.89 -30.14
C GLY A 707 -3.01 -12.32 -30.63
N SER A 708 -2.14 -13.25 -30.24
CA SER A 708 -2.13 -14.61 -30.80
C SER A 708 -3.44 -15.38 -30.58
N ASN A 709 -4.21 -15.10 -29.53
CA ASN A 709 -5.45 -15.81 -29.24
C ASN A 709 -6.54 -15.49 -30.28
N ASP A 710 -6.85 -14.20 -30.49
CA ASP A 710 -7.84 -13.79 -31.49
C ASP A 710 -7.34 -14.07 -32.92
N LEU A 711 -6.03 -13.91 -33.18
CA LEU A 711 -5.44 -14.26 -34.47
C LEU A 711 -5.64 -15.76 -34.79
N THR A 712 -5.35 -16.65 -33.83
CA THR A 712 -5.55 -18.10 -33.97
C THR A 712 -7.01 -18.41 -34.23
N GLN A 713 -7.92 -17.83 -33.44
CA GLN A 713 -9.36 -18.01 -33.63
C GLN A 713 -9.84 -17.66 -35.04
N LEU A 714 -9.37 -16.50 -35.54
CA LEU A 714 -9.85 -15.98 -36.84
C LEU A 714 -9.15 -16.62 -38.05
N VAL A 715 -7.89 -17.05 -37.88
CA VAL A 715 -7.16 -17.78 -38.94
C VAL A 715 -7.71 -19.19 -39.12
N LEU A 716 -7.98 -19.88 -38.02
CA LEU A 716 -8.47 -21.26 -38.05
C LEU A 716 -10.00 -21.34 -38.12
N GLY A 717 -10.74 -20.25 -37.94
CA GLY A 717 -12.20 -20.22 -37.93
C GLY A 717 -12.80 -20.98 -36.76
N ILE A 718 -12.16 -20.93 -35.56
CA ILE A 718 -12.51 -21.69 -34.37
C ILE A 718 -12.96 -20.74 -33.27
N ASP A 719 -14.06 -21.08 -32.59
CA ASP A 719 -14.42 -20.41 -31.33
C ASP A 719 -13.58 -21.00 -30.19
N ARG A 720 -12.74 -20.17 -29.58
CA ARG A 720 -11.87 -20.57 -28.46
C ARG A 720 -12.62 -20.98 -27.19
N ASP A 721 -13.88 -20.53 -27.06
CA ASP A 721 -14.73 -20.80 -25.92
C ASP A 721 -15.54 -22.11 -26.11
N SER A 722 -15.49 -22.75 -27.32
CA SER A 722 -16.11 -24.03 -27.59
C SER A 722 -15.30 -25.19 -26.99
N ALA A 723 -15.92 -25.92 -26.09
CA ALA A 723 -15.28 -27.10 -25.45
C ALA A 723 -14.93 -28.19 -26.48
N GLU A 724 -15.75 -28.38 -27.52
CA GLU A 724 -15.60 -29.39 -28.56
C GLU A 724 -14.45 -29.06 -29.52
N LEU A 725 -14.22 -27.77 -29.79
CA LEU A 725 -13.20 -27.32 -30.74
C LEU A 725 -11.87 -26.95 -30.05
N LYS A 726 -11.82 -26.95 -28.72
CA LYS A 726 -10.61 -26.63 -27.94
C LYS A 726 -9.37 -27.41 -28.38
N PRO A 727 -9.42 -28.70 -28.75
CA PRO A 727 -8.23 -29.42 -29.22
C PRO A 727 -7.67 -28.94 -30.56
N LEU A 728 -8.46 -28.21 -31.37
CA LEU A 728 -8.02 -27.60 -32.63
C LEU A 728 -7.46 -26.19 -32.44
N PHE A 729 -7.68 -25.59 -31.28
CA PHE A 729 -7.20 -24.23 -30.96
C PHE A 729 -5.73 -24.28 -30.53
N ASP A 730 -4.83 -24.16 -31.49
CA ASP A 730 -3.38 -24.17 -31.24
C ASP A 730 -2.70 -22.99 -31.97
N ALA A 731 -2.15 -22.05 -31.19
CA ALA A 731 -1.38 -20.93 -31.72
C ALA A 731 -0.10 -21.34 -32.45
N ARG A 732 0.33 -22.61 -32.30
CA ARG A 732 1.52 -23.18 -32.97
C ARG A 732 1.21 -23.72 -34.36
N ASP A 733 -0.04 -23.65 -34.83
CA ASP A 733 -0.40 -24.05 -36.19
C ASP A 733 0.42 -23.29 -37.22
N ASP A 734 0.78 -23.98 -38.31
CA ASP A 734 1.65 -23.40 -39.35
C ASP A 734 1.03 -22.19 -40.09
N ALA A 735 -0.31 -22.15 -40.20
CA ALA A 735 -1.00 -20.98 -40.77
C ALA A 735 -0.85 -19.76 -39.87
N VAL A 736 -0.98 -19.95 -38.56
CA VAL A 736 -0.80 -18.87 -37.57
C VAL A 736 0.65 -18.39 -37.54
N LYS A 737 1.61 -19.31 -37.48
CA LYS A 737 3.06 -19.02 -37.54
C LYS A 737 3.45 -18.27 -38.81
N SER A 738 2.90 -18.68 -40.00
CA SER A 738 3.16 -18.02 -41.25
C SER A 738 2.70 -16.56 -41.22
N MET A 739 1.51 -16.28 -40.67
CA MET A 739 0.99 -14.91 -40.51
C MET A 739 1.84 -14.08 -39.57
N ILE A 740 2.27 -14.65 -38.46
CA ILE A 740 3.16 -13.98 -37.49
C ILE A 740 4.49 -13.61 -38.15
N ALA A 741 5.13 -14.55 -38.83
CA ALA A 741 6.38 -14.29 -39.54
C ALA A 741 6.25 -13.19 -40.58
N GLN A 742 5.11 -13.20 -41.33
CA GLN A 742 4.83 -12.19 -42.35
C GLN A 742 4.68 -10.79 -41.73
N VAL A 743 3.89 -10.62 -40.65
CA VAL A 743 3.70 -9.28 -40.06
C VAL A 743 5.01 -8.73 -39.47
N ILE A 744 5.83 -9.55 -38.81
CA ILE A 744 7.13 -9.14 -38.27
C ILE A 744 8.02 -8.61 -39.41
N LYS A 745 8.15 -9.38 -40.49
CA LYS A 745 8.95 -9.00 -41.66
C LYS A 745 8.48 -7.69 -42.28
N VAL A 746 7.16 -7.52 -42.50
CA VAL A 746 6.61 -6.32 -43.18
C VAL A 746 6.74 -5.10 -42.26
N ALA A 747 6.41 -5.22 -40.96
CA ALA A 747 6.49 -4.11 -40.02
C ALA A 747 7.92 -3.55 -39.91
N HIS A 748 8.94 -4.42 -39.86
CA HIS A 748 10.35 -4.00 -39.83
C HIS A 748 10.77 -3.23 -41.11
N GLN A 749 10.22 -3.56 -42.29
CA GLN A 749 10.49 -2.78 -43.52
C GLN A 749 10.02 -1.33 -43.41
N TYR A 750 9.05 -1.07 -42.55
CA TYR A 750 8.51 0.29 -42.28
C TYR A 750 9.05 0.90 -40.96
N GLY A 751 10.02 0.25 -40.29
CA GLY A 751 10.61 0.74 -39.03
C GLY A 751 9.71 0.63 -37.83
N CYS A 752 8.61 -0.15 -37.91
CA CYS A 752 7.71 -0.39 -36.78
C CYS A 752 8.23 -1.53 -35.90
N LYS A 753 8.14 -1.36 -34.58
CA LYS A 753 8.42 -2.42 -33.61
C LYS A 753 7.28 -3.44 -33.59
N VAL A 754 7.62 -4.70 -33.31
CA VAL A 754 6.64 -5.79 -33.20
C VAL A 754 6.84 -6.55 -31.92
N GLY A 755 5.82 -6.59 -31.08
CA GLY A 755 5.75 -7.43 -29.88
C GLY A 755 4.66 -8.48 -29.98
N ILE A 756 4.64 -9.42 -29.05
CA ILE A 756 3.56 -10.37 -28.83
C ILE A 756 3.07 -10.30 -27.40
N CYS A 757 1.77 -10.37 -27.18
CA CYS A 757 1.18 -10.32 -25.84
C CYS A 757 0.16 -11.46 -25.56
N GLY A 758 0.09 -12.44 -26.44
CA GLY A 758 -0.74 -13.63 -26.24
C GLY A 758 -0.12 -14.63 -25.25
N GLN A 759 -0.92 -15.65 -24.89
CA GLN A 759 -0.55 -16.65 -23.90
C GLN A 759 0.54 -17.64 -24.37
N ALA A 760 0.58 -17.91 -25.69
CA ALA A 760 1.39 -19.00 -26.24
C ALA A 760 2.88 -18.97 -25.86
N PRO A 761 3.61 -17.83 -25.81
CA PRO A 761 5.02 -17.83 -25.41
C PRO A 761 5.23 -18.18 -23.92
N SER A 762 4.23 -17.95 -23.06
CA SER A 762 4.28 -18.32 -21.64
C SER A 762 4.08 -19.83 -21.46
N ASP A 763 3.24 -20.45 -22.29
CA ASP A 763 2.85 -21.85 -22.18
C ASP A 763 3.79 -22.80 -22.95
N TYR A 764 4.34 -22.32 -24.07
CA TYR A 764 5.15 -23.13 -25.01
C TYR A 764 6.52 -22.51 -25.28
N PRO A 765 7.59 -23.02 -24.69
CA PRO A 765 8.96 -22.49 -24.91
C PRO A 765 9.41 -22.51 -26.39
N GLU A 766 9.01 -23.55 -27.14
CA GLU A 766 9.32 -23.66 -28.57
C GLU A 766 8.69 -22.56 -29.42
N PHE A 767 7.55 -22.01 -28.95
CA PHE A 767 6.92 -20.88 -29.62
C PHE A 767 7.71 -19.58 -29.41
N ALA A 768 8.27 -19.38 -28.21
CA ALA A 768 9.18 -18.26 -27.96
C ALA A 768 10.46 -18.38 -28.82
N GLU A 769 11.03 -19.60 -28.96
CA GLU A 769 12.18 -19.83 -29.85
C GLU A 769 11.84 -19.50 -31.34
N PHE A 770 10.67 -19.87 -31.82
CA PHE A 770 10.19 -19.50 -33.15
C PHE A 770 10.12 -17.97 -33.35
N LEU A 771 9.57 -17.25 -32.37
CA LEU A 771 9.46 -15.78 -32.41
C LEU A 771 10.83 -15.09 -32.47
N VAL A 772 11.78 -15.54 -31.66
CA VAL A 772 13.18 -15.09 -31.70
C VAL A 772 13.79 -15.34 -33.07
N GLY A 773 13.53 -16.53 -33.67
CA GLY A 773 13.95 -16.88 -35.03
C GLY A 773 13.37 -15.93 -36.08
N CYS A 774 12.15 -15.43 -35.92
CA CYS A 774 11.54 -14.42 -36.80
C CYS A 774 12.08 -13.00 -36.57
N GLY A 775 12.83 -12.77 -35.49
CA GLY A 775 13.40 -11.46 -35.13
C GLY A 775 12.43 -10.53 -34.45
N ILE A 776 11.51 -11.05 -33.64
CA ILE A 776 10.57 -10.24 -32.86
C ILE A 776 11.29 -9.28 -31.89
N ASP A 777 10.79 -8.06 -31.69
CA ASP A 777 11.40 -7.05 -30.83
C ASP A 777 11.10 -7.28 -29.33
N SER A 778 9.89 -7.75 -28.99
CA SER A 778 9.51 -8.01 -27.61
C SER A 778 8.55 -9.18 -27.45
N ILE A 779 8.68 -9.88 -26.31
CA ILE A 779 7.80 -10.97 -25.91
C ILE A 779 7.24 -10.64 -24.54
N SER A 780 5.93 -10.48 -24.46
CA SER A 780 5.23 -10.21 -23.21
C SER A 780 4.74 -11.52 -22.59
N LEU A 781 5.09 -11.75 -21.33
CA LEU A 781 4.87 -12.99 -20.60
C LEU A 781 4.00 -12.74 -19.37
N ASN A 782 3.39 -13.79 -18.87
CA ASN A 782 2.88 -13.73 -17.50
C ASN A 782 4.06 -13.62 -16.52
N PRO A 783 3.97 -12.82 -15.45
CA PRO A 783 5.09 -12.58 -14.54
C PRO A 783 5.72 -13.86 -13.97
N ASP A 784 4.91 -14.88 -13.67
CA ASP A 784 5.34 -16.18 -13.17
C ASP A 784 6.13 -17.02 -14.19
N SER A 785 6.00 -16.71 -15.47
CA SER A 785 6.67 -17.43 -16.55
C SER A 785 8.02 -16.79 -16.96
N VAL A 786 8.33 -15.58 -16.47
CA VAL A 786 9.49 -14.79 -16.91
C VAL A 786 10.79 -15.54 -16.73
N ALA A 787 11.08 -16.09 -15.56
CA ALA A 787 12.34 -16.76 -15.27
C ALA A 787 12.59 -17.96 -16.22
N LYS A 788 11.57 -18.79 -16.41
CA LYS A 788 11.65 -19.98 -17.28
C LYS A 788 11.76 -19.62 -18.77
N ALA A 789 10.93 -18.69 -19.23
CA ALA A 789 10.92 -18.28 -20.63
C ALA A 789 12.21 -17.54 -21.04
N SER A 790 12.77 -16.73 -20.15
CA SER A 790 14.05 -16.04 -20.36
C SER A 790 15.21 -17.01 -20.69
N GLN A 791 15.26 -18.15 -20.02
CA GLN A 791 16.27 -19.19 -20.29
C GLN A 791 16.14 -19.78 -21.71
N HIS A 792 14.90 -20.00 -22.18
CA HIS A 792 14.64 -20.50 -23.52
C HIS A 792 14.97 -19.46 -24.60
N ILE A 793 14.57 -18.22 -24.39
CA ILE A 793 14.85 -17.08 -25.27
C ILE A 793 16.38 -16.89 -25.43
N ALA A 794 17.12 -16.85 -24.32
CA ALA A 794 18.59 -16.70 -24.35
C ALA A 794 19.29 -17.87 -25.08
N ARG A 795 18.74 -19.08 -24.97
CA ARG A 795 19.29 -20.23 -25.75
C ARG A 795 18.97 -20.11 -27.25
N ALA A 796 17.79 -19.63 -27.61
CA ALA A 796 17.42 -19.41 -29.00
C ALA A 796 18.29 -18.34 -29.67
N GLU A 797 18.54 -17.24 -28.96
CA GLU A 797 19.44 -16.16 -29.43
C GLU A 797 20.87 -16.69 -29.72
N LYS A 798 21.43 -17.46 -28.79
CA LYS A 798 22.77 -18.09 -28.99
C LYS A 798 22.86 -19.07 -30.18
N ARG A 799 21.75 -19.63 -30.65
CA ARG A 799 21.70 -20.49 -31.84
C ARG A 799 21.55 -19.68 -33.13
N ARG A 800 21.07 -18.44 -33.02
CA ARG A 800 20.88 -17.53 -34.18
C ARG A 800 22.15 -16.79 -34.53
N ASP A 801 22.95 -16.41 -33.54
CA ASP A 801 24.31 -15.83 -33.72
C ASP A 801 25.32 -16.91 -34.17
#